data_c138e620b26f12bd6a273972a1b23ced
#
_entry.id   c138e620b26f12bd6a273972a1b23ced
#
_cell.length_a   1.000
_cell.length_b   1.000
_cell.length_c   1.000
_cell.angle_alpha   90.00
_cell.angle_beta   90.00
_cell.angle_gamma   90.00
#
_symmetry.space_group_name_H-M   'P 1'
#
loop_
_entity.id
_entity.type
_entity.pdbx_description
1 polymer ?
#
loop_
_entity_poly.entity_id
_entity_poly.type
_entity_poly.pdbx_seq_one_letter_code
_entity_poly.pdbx_strand_id
1 'polypeptide(L)'
;MSRQPERNSTLWFPEFRRLGWLFLRLAVTLFCVSLGTATGVAQQFGFFHYDQEQGLKNLDVLDLIEDNSGRLWIATEGGLYRYDGAQFHRFGSEEGLTESLILGLHKDASGRIWAATSDRIFFFDGNHFTAVPTYAPALRLLPGEPIRSIDPDHILFLESGSLMLLSRTGDKTSRSSWKLQPFFSAAEITAKSVLAELYSIQISDDGLNLWLGCGQALCRIQNPLAGDSRKIEMFSTAQNVPPDHWTSLFEDRDETLWARSNQHIRVLARDSSLFRTRDLPSPNGDHSYQDFGILTLAEDQQGRVLTQADRGIARWEGSSWKIFDSRNGIDFKDVSAILVNRGGIPWFGTRGHGIVRWQGYGEVENWTIAQGLHDDVVHSIFRDSQHRLWIADQFQVEQMNDLTGRFDAPPFFQEKPLLHDIRFAESPDHSLWFFTKDGEVSRSDPTVARIVFSEKLPPLASTFTDSSHRIWILSEKGLYLIRRPDTPSIDKITDALMVNSALTDAAESPDHSLWFLGPRSLYRFTPSDRRFTRIPLDIPSTVRMRNIAAVPDGTLWIGGMAGLLHLQIDRDHVTVLDSVSKPLIASSDVQFVGLDTRGWLWVGSSAGVNVFDGSQWRLLTRQDGLISIDTNRSAFLAESDGSVWIGAKGGAIHLLHPEHLLSPSLLDVRFTSATLGDTVLSQYEAPELPWKNAELNLHFTSLNFARDGSIRFRYRLVGKEGRWRETKDHSLHYSGIGPGNYRFELQAIDLDHQRQSSVISLTFIVQPPWWQTPAVYVMLFVFLLLALVLVWQWRERHHLQRQHLLGQMVAQRTQELEAEKAELMAAREILSQQATRDALTGIWNRSAIIEILVREMDRARRTGAPLAVVLADIDHFKQVNDTMGHLAGDSILRDAARRMFHNIRPYDFIGRYGGEEFLLVLPGLPYRDPHERLNQLLQSISREPFLFDGRTVPVTSSFGVAWFAPEITDVEDFIRRADEALYRAKSSGRNRVTFHEESPGNNENPPLRKI
;
A
#
# COMPACT_ATOMS: atom_id res chain seq x y z
N MET A 1 -56.02 -14.82 73.48
CA MET A 1 -56.82 -15.98 73.01
C MET A 1 -56.04 -16.47 71.79
N SER A 2 -55.22 -17.51 72.00
CA SER A 2 -55.36 -18.91 71.72
C SER A 2 -55.41 -19.18 70.20
N ARG A 3 -54.47 -19.86 69.54
CA ARG A 3 -53.86 -21.20 69.85
C ARG A 3 -52.73 -21.43 68.81
N GLN A 4 -51.59 -21.91 69.26
CA GLN A 4 -50.79 -22.89 68.52
C GLN A 4 -51.55 -24.24 68.52
N PRO A 5 -51.18 -25.29 67.81
CA PRO A 5 -49.91 -25.76 67.30
C PRO A 5 -50.08 -26.51 65.95
N GLU A 6 -49.04 -26.90 65.24
CA GLU A 6 -48.43 -28.24 65.19
C GLU A 6 -47.38 -28.48 64.14
N ARG A 7 -46.47 -29.32 64.52
CA ARG A 7 -45.38 -29.90 63.72
C ARG A 7 -45.96 -30.83 62.63
N ASN A 8 -45.26 -30.92 61.52
CA ASN A 8 -44.67 -32.15 60.97
C ASN A 8 -44.02 -31.90 59.65
N SER A 9 -42.81 -32.30 59.53
CA SER A 9 -42.15 -33.46 58.96
C SER A 9 -41.42 -33.17 57.61
N THR A 10 -40.14 -33.23 57.73
CA THR A 10 -39.13 -33.52 56.71
C THR A 10 -39.65 -34.40 55.58
N LEU A 11 -39.58 -33.84 54.31
CA LEU A 11 -39.44 -34.62 53.13
C LEU A 11 -38.21 -34.12 52.38
N TRP A 12 -37.20 -34.92 52.39
CA TRP A 12 -36.01 -34.82 51.58
C TRP A 12 -36.36 -35.10 50.12
N PHE A 13 -36.11 -34.14 49.23
CA PHE A 13 -36.19 -34.35 47.79
C PHE A 13 -34.80 -34.67 47.24
N PRO A 14 -34.53 -35.85 46.69
CA PRO A 14 -33.28 -36.20 46.04
C PRO A 14 -33.12 -35.57 44.64
N GLU A 15 -34.12 -34.87 44.14
CA GLU A 15 -34.10 -34.27 42.79
C GLU A 15 -33.27 -32.99 42.70
N PHE A 16 -33.14 -32.21 43.79
CA PHE A 16 -32.30 -30.97 43.74
C PHE A 16 -30.78 -31.23 43.57
N ARG A 17 -30.31 -32.38 43.94
CA ARG A 17 -28.91 -32.75 43.69
C ARG A 17 -28.64 -33.11 42.23
N ARG A 18 -29.61 -33.69 41.55
CA ARG A 18 -29.49 -33.99 40.09
C ARG A 18 -29.60 -32.74 39.24
N LEU A 19 -30.47 -31.79 39.57
CA LEU A 19 -30.53 -30.50 38.88
C LEU A 19 -29.25 -29.67 39.10
N GLY A 20 -28.72 -29.61 40.34
CA GLY A 20 -27.47 -28.92 40.64
C GLY A 20 -26.26 -29.48 39.88
N TRP A 21 -26.17 -30.81 39.72
CA TRP A 21 -25.15 -31.44 38.89
C TRP A 21 -25.35 -31.25 37.37
N LEU A 22 -26.61 -31.15 36.93
CA LEU A 22 -26.95 -30.83 35.55
C LEU A 22 -26.57 -29.35 35.23
N PHE A 23 -26.91 -28.41 36.11
CA PHE A 23 -26.53 -27.02 35.99
C PHE A 23 -25.00 -26.81 36.04
N LEU A 24 -24.30 -27.53 36.93
CA LEU A 24 -22.85 -27.48 36.99
C LEU A 24 -22.21 -28.09 35.72
N ARG A 25 -22.75 -29.20 35.21
CA ARG A 25 -22.32 -29.78 33.93
C ARG A 25 -22.65 -28.85 32.74
N LEU A 26 -23.81 -28.23 32.73
CA LEU A 26 -24.18 -27.25 31.70
C LEU A 26 -23.29 -25.97 31.78
N ALA A 27 -23.03 -25.50 33.00
CA ALA A 27 -22.15 -24.37 33.23
C ALA A 27 -20.66 -24.67 32.84
N VAL A 28 -20.17 -25.87 33.17
CA VAL A 28 -18.86 -26.35 32.78
C VAL A 28 -18.78 -26.59 31.28
N THR A 29 -19.84 -27.11 30.64
CA THR A 29 -19.88 -27.28 29.19
C THR A 29 -20.00 -25.94 28.47
N LEU A 30 -20.80 -25.00 28.99
CA LEU A 30 -20.85 -23.61 28.49
C LEU A 30 -19.53 -22.88 28.71
N PHE A 31 -18.85 -23.11 29.84
CA PHE A 31 -17.52 -22.56 30.11
C PHE A 31 -16.44 -23.21 29.22
N CYS A 32 -16.52 -24.52 28.97
CA CYS A 32 -15.60 -25.18 28.01
C CYS A 32 -15.93 -24.82 26.55
N VAL A 33 -17.17 -24.52 26.20
CA VAL A 33 -17.56 -24.01 24.87
C VAL A 33 -17.14 -22.53 24.70
N SER A 34 -17.18 -21.74 25.77
CA SER A 34 -16.64 -20.36 25.74
C SER A 34 -15.12 -20.30 25.74
N LEU A 35 -14.43 -21.35 26.20
CA LEU A 35 -12.98 -21.50 26.09
C LEU A 35 -12.54 -22.07 24.71
N GLY A 36 -13.46 -22.56 23.90
CA GLY A 36 -13.19 -23.16 22.59
C GLY A 36 -13.22 -22.20 21.39
N THR A 37 -13.59 -20.94 21.59
CA THR A 37 -13.43 -19.92 20.58
C THR A 37 -12.27 -19.00 20.96
N ALA A 38 -11.07 -19.54 20.97
CA ALA A 38 -9.90 -18.71 20.75
C ALA A 38 -10.07 -18.13 19.34
N THR A 39 -10.80 -17.03 19.22
CA THR A 39 -10.78 -16.21 18.03
C THR A 39 -9.35 -15.74 17.88
N GLY A 40 -8.61 -16.40 17.00
CA GLY A 40 -7.27 -15.99 16.64
C GLY A 40 -7.31 -14.50 16.36
N VAL A 41 -6.47 -13.75 17.03
CA VAL A 41 -6.43 -12.31 16.87
C VAL A 41 -5.75 -12.01 15.61
N ALA A 42 -6.41 -11.24 14.83
CA ALA A 42 -6.00 -10.86 13.52
C ALA A 42 -5.10 -9.61 13.65
N GLN A 43 -3.86 -9.68 13.23
CA GLN A 43 -3.01 -8.52 12.96
C GLN A 43 -3.57 -7.76 11.76
N GLN A 44 -3.40 -6.45 11.69
CA GLN A 44 -3.82 -5.69 10.52
C GLN A 44 -2.70 -5.60 9.50
N PHE A 45 -3.03 -5.84 8.24
CA PHE A 45 -2.08 -5.82 7.12
C PHE A 45 -2.49 -4.79 6.07
N GLY A 46 -1.52 -4.33 5.30
CA GLY A 46 -1.74 -3.42 4.19
C GLY A 46 -2.09 -4.21 2.92
N PHE A 47 -3.19 -3.86 2.28
CA PHE A 47 -3.58 -4.38 0.97
C PHE A 47 -3.69 -3.23 -0.02
N PHE A 48 -3.13 -3.41 -1.20
CA PHE A 48 -3.21 -2.43 -2.29
C PHE A 48 -4.07 -3.00 -3.42
N HIS A 49 -5.11 -2.26 -3.80
CA HIS A 49 -6.07 -2.66 -4.83
C HIS A 49 -5.70 -2.07 -6.18
N TYR A 50 -5.75 -2.90 -7.20
CA TYR A 50 -5.68 -2.50 -8.59
C TYR A 50 -7.04 -2.73 -9.22
N ASP A 51 -7.76 -1.66 -9.45
CA ASP A 51 -9.11 -1.64 -9.99
C ASP A 51 -9.18 -0.78 -11.26
N GLN A 52 -10.36 -0.26 -11.57
CA GLN A 52 -10.58 0.56 -12.76
C GLN A 52 -9.83 1.88 -12.73
N GLU A 53 -9.56 2.44 -11.54
CA GLU A 53 -8.79 3.68 -11.40
C GLU A 53 -7.32 3.47 -11.78
N GLN A 54 -6.78 2.29 -11.50
CA GLN A 54 -5.43 1.88 -11.89
C GLN A 54 -5.37 1.32 -13.31
N GLY A 55 -6.51 1.17 -14.00
CA GLY A 55 -6.60 0.76 -15.40
C GLY A 55 -7.03 -0.68 -15.66
N LEU A 56 -7.32 -1.48 -14.66
CA LEU A 56 -7.92 -2.81 -14.82
C LEU A 56 -9.42 -2.69 -15.06
N LYS A 57 -9.84 -2.67 -16.32
CA LYS A 57 -11.24 -2.38 -16.70
C LYS A 57 -12.25 -3.46 -16.32
N ASN A 58 -11.82 -4.69 -16.13
CA ASN A 58 -12.67 -5.78 -15.66
C ASN A 58 -12.14 -6.30 -14.32
N LEU A 59 -13.01 -6.36 -13.32
CA LEU A 59 -12.68 -6.68 -11.95
C LEU A 59 -12.93 -8.15 -11.57
N ASP A 60 -13.52 -8.93 -12.48
CA ASP A 60 -13.76 -10.36 -12.28
C ASP A 60 -12.56 -11.16 -12.78
N VAL A 61 -11.60 -11.32 -11.89
CA VAL A 61 -10.37 -12.05 -12.18
C VAL A 61 -10.60 -13.54 -12.01
N LEU A 62 -10.12 -14.34 -12.95
CA LEU A 62 -10.25 -15.80 -12.93
C LEU A 62 -8.93 -16.50 -12.66
N ASP A 63 -7.82 -15.95 -13.15
CA ASP A 63 -6.50 -16.55 -12.97
C ASP A 63 -5.38 -15.50 -13.04
N LEU A 64 -4.23 -15.81 -12.39
CA LEU A 64 -3.05 -14.95 -12.30
C LEU A 64 -1.79 -15.78 -12.50
N ILE A 65 -0.91 -15.35 -13.39
CA ILE A 65 0.43 -15.91 -13.52
C ILE A 65 1.50 -14.82 -13.71
N GLU A 66 2.74 -15.15 -13.39
CA GLU A 66 3.92 -14.31 -13.62
C GLU A 66 4.77 -14.89 -14.76
N ASP A 67 5.08 -14.07 -15.79
CA ASP A 67 5.95 -14.49 -16.88
C ASP A 67 7.44 -14.50 -16.49
N ASN A 68 8.29 -14.98 -17.40
CA ASN A 68 9.74 -15.04 -17.15
C ASN A 68 10.39 -13.66 -17.03
N SER A 69 9.74 -12.62 -17.50
CA SER A 69 10.20 -11.24 -17.35
C SER A 69 9.70 -10.56 -16.08
N GLY A 70 8.86 -11.23 -15.28
CA GLY A 70 8.29 -10.70 -14.04
C GLY A 70 6.99 -9.92 -14.23
N ARG A 71 6.38 -9.90 -15.44
CA ARG A 71 5.10 -9.24 -15.68
C ARG A 71 3.95 -10.15 -15.24
N LEU A 72 2.89 -9.54 -14.72
CA LEU A 72 1.71 -10.27 -14.31
C LEU A 72 0.73 -10.37 -15.49
N TRP A 73 0.23 -11.58 -15.72
CA TRP A 73 -0.84 -11.86 -16.66
C TRP A 73 -2.11 -12.14 -15.88
N ILE A 74 -3.21 -11.51 -16.27
CA ILE A 74 -4.47 -11.50 -15.52
C ILE A 74 -5.57 -11.96 -16.48
N ALA A 75 -6.10 -13.15 -16.22
CA ALA A 75 -7.29 -13.64 -16.89
C ALA A 75 -8.53 -13.05 -16.23
N THR A 76 -9.42 -12.50 -17.03
CA THR A 76 -10.69 -11.93 -16.53
C THR A 76 -11.87 -12.36 -17.40
N GLU A 77 -13.08 -12.17 -16.89
CA GLU A 77 -14.29 -12.35 -17.69
C GLU A 77 -14.41 -11.37 -18.86
N GLY A 78 -13.71 -10.25 -18.80
CA GLY A 78 -13.73 -9.19 -19.81
C GLY A 78 -12.48 -9.11 -20.68
N GLY A 79 -11.54 -10.05 -20.58
CA GLY A 79 -10.33 -10.08 -21.41
C GLY A 79 -9.09 -10.55 -20.68
N LEU A 80 -8.00 -10.62 -21.41
CA LEU A 80 -6.67 -10.88 -20.91
C LEU A 80 -5.94 -9.54 -20.72
N TYR A 81 -5.36 -9.36 -19.55
CA TYR A 81 -4.54 -8.20 -19.26
C TYR A 81 -3.11 -8.64 -18.90
N ARG A 82 -2.17 -7.78 -19.19
CA ARG A 82 -0.79 -7.89 -18.73
C ARG A 82 -0.41 -6.62 -17.99
N TYR A 83 -0.03 -6.75 -16.75
CA TYR A 83 0.48 -5.67 -15.92
C TYR A 83 2.00 -5.67 -15.96
N ASP A 84 2.59 -4.55 -16.30
CA ASP A 84 4.04 -4.39 -16.46
C ASP A 84 4.69 -3.60 -15.32
N GLY A 85 3.94 -3.35 -14.23
CA GLY A 85 4.37 -2.51 -13.11
C GLY A 85 3.96 -1.05 -13.25
N ALA A 86 3.42 -0.65 -14.42
CA ALA A 86 3.02 0.72 -14.70
C ALA A 86 1.57 0.80 -15.17
N GLN A 87 1.21 -0.05 -16.12
CA GLN A 87 -0.09 -0.01 -16.76
C GLN A 87 -0.57 -1.40 -17.14
N PHE A 88 -1.89 -1.50 -17.28
CA PHE A 88 -2.54 -2.70 -17.77
C PHE A 88 -2.69 -2.63 -19.28
N HIS A 89 -2.04 -3.55 -19.98
CA HIS A 89 -2.23 -3.76 -21.41
C HIS A 89 -3.26 -4.86 -21.62
N ARG A 90 -4.37 -4.53 -22.30
CA ARG A 90 -5.41 -5.49 -22.66
C ARG A 90 -5.07 -6.12 -24.01
N PHE A 91 -5.17 -7.44 -24.07
CA PHE A 91 -5.06 -8.21 -25.32
C PHE A 91 -6.44 -8.48 -25.89
N GLY A 92 -6.60 -8.30 -27.17
CA GLY A 92 -7.87 -8.46 -27.90
C GLY A 92 -7.68 -9.08 -29.28
N SER A 93 -8.62 -8.77 -30.19
CA SER A 93 -8.61 -9.33 -31.52
C SER A 93 -7.41 -8.89 -32.36
N GLU A 94 -6.85 -7.71 -32.11
CA GLU A 94 -5.67 -7.21 -32.81
C GLU A 94 -4.42 -8.05 -32.45
N GLU A 95 -4.36 -8.56 -31.21
CA GLU A 95 -3.31 -9.46 -30.77
C GLU A 95 -3.68 -10.96 -30.90
N GLY A 96 -4.74 -11.26 -31.65
CA GLY A 96 -5.13 -12.64 -31.99
C GLY A 96 -6.09 -13.32 -31.00
N LEU A 97 -6.51 -12.66 -29.91
CA LEU A 97 -7.52 -13.18 -28.99
C LEU A 97 -8.91 -12.74 -29.48
N THR A 98 -9.64 -13.68 -30.02
CA THR A 98 -10.99 -13.42 -30.60
C THR A 98 -12.09 -13.38 -29.54
N GLU A 99 -11.81 -13.90 -28.34
CA GLU A 99 -12.75 -13.99 -27.23
C GLU A 99 -12.33 -13.15 -26.05
N SER A 100 -13.28 -12.67 -25.28
CA SER A 100 -13.03 -11.85 -24.10
C SER A 100 -12.98 -12.65 -22.80
N LEU A 101 -13.67 -13.77 -22.70
CA LEU A 101 -13.67 -14.61 -21.50
C LEU A 101 -12.43 -15.50 -21.46
N ILE A 102 -11.51 -15.22 -20.57
CA ILE A 102 -10.28 -16.00 -20.35
C ILE A 102 -10.42 -16.81 -19.06
N LEU A 103 -10.54 -18.12 -19.20
CA LEU A 103 -10.86 -19.04 -18.12
C LEU A 103 -9.65 -19.47 -17.30
N GLY A 104 -8.46 -19.51 -17.90
CA GLY A 104 -7.24 -19.94 -17.22
C GLY A 104 -5.99 -19.61 -18.01
N LEU A 105 -4.88 -19.55 -17.31
CA LEU A 105 -3.56 -19.26 -17.83
C LEU A 105 -2.58 -20.35 -17.41
N HIS A 106 -1.57 -20.56 -18.24
CA HIS A 106 -0.46 -21.45 -17.92
C HIS A 106 0.84 -20.93 -18.53
N LYS A 107 1.93 -21.06 -17.79
CA LYS A 107 3.28 -20.82 -18.30
C LYS A 107 4.02 -22.15 -18.38
N ASP A 108 4.38 -22.54 -19.60
CA ASP A 108 5.14 -23.78 -19.79
C ASP A 108 6.63 -23.62 -19.40
N ALA A 109 7.35 -24.73 -19.37
CA ALA A 109 8.77 -24.75 -19.00
C ALA A 109 9.66 -23.91 -19.95
N SER A 110 9.19 -23.63 -21.18
CA SER A 110 9.89 -22.74 -22.12
C SER A 110 9.62 -21.25 -21.83
N GLY A 111 8.69 -20.96 -20.92
CA GLY A 111 8.23 -19.59 -20.59
C GLY A 111 7.13 -19.08 -21.50
N ARG A 112 6.55 -19.91 -22.37
CA ARG A 112 5.44 -19.56 -23.24
C ARG A 112 4.16 -19.47 -22.42
N ILE A 113 3.35 -18.43 -22.67
CA ILE A 113 2.06 -18.23 -22.02
C ILE A 113 0.97 -18.91 -22.84
N TRP A 114 0.15 -19.70 -22.15
CA TRP A 114 -1.02 -20.35 -22.67
C TRP A 114 -2.26 -19.72 -22.07
N ALA A 115 -3.29 -19.51 -22.87
CA ALA A 115 -4.58 -18.96 -22.43
C ALA A 115 -5.72 -19.83 -22.92
N ALA A 116 -6.64 -20.18 -22.01
CA ALA A 116 -7.85 -20.90 -22.31
C ALA A 116 -9.04 -19.94 -22.38
N THR A 117 -9.83 -20.02 -23.44
CA THR A 117 -11.17 -19.42 -23.54
C THR A 117 -12.22 -20.53 -23.39
N SER A 118 -13.50 -20.16 -23.50
CA SER A 118 -14.58 -21.15 -23.39
C SER A 118 -14.55 -22.23 -24.47
N ASP A 119 -13.96 -21.96 -25.63
CA ASP A 119 -14.02 -22.80 -26.82
C ASP A 119 -12.66 -23.12 -27.44
N ARG A 120 -11.57 -22.48 -27.01
CA ARG A 120 -10.24 -22.58 -27.63
C ARG A 120 -9.12 -22.46 -26.63
N ILE A 121 -7.96 -22.94 -27.05
CA ILE A 121 -6.68 -22.72 -26.36
C ILE A 121 -5.75 -21.92 -27.28
N PHE A 122 -5.13 -20.93 -26.71
CA PHE A 122 -4.18 -20.04 -27.39
C PHE A 122 -2.82 -20.14 -26.74
N PHE A 123 -1.76 -19.89 -27.50
CA PHE A 123 -0.43 -19.65 -26.96
C PHE A 123 0.13 -18.31 -27.48
N PHE A 124 0.90 -17.66 -26.67
CA PHE A 124 1.55 -16.40 -26.98
C PHE A 124 2.93 -16.63 -27.61
N ASP A 125 3.17 -16.13 -28.81
CA ASP A 125 4.44 -16.26 -29.53
C ASP A 125 5.45 -15.12 -29.22
N GLY A 126 5.09 -14.20 -28.34
CA GLY A 126 5.85 -13.00 -27.99
C GLY A 126 5.19 -11.70 -28.48
N ASN A 127 4.40 -11.76 -29.57
CA ASN A 127 3.69 -10.62 -30.14
C ASN A 127 2.19 -10.87 -30.21
N HIS A 128 1.76 -12.06 -30.63
CA HIS A 128 0.37 -12.39 -30.89
C HIS A 128 -0.02 -13.72 -30.24
N PHE A 129 -1.30 -13.84 -29.93
CA PHE A 129 -1.88 -15.11 -29.55
C PHE A 129 -2.27 -15.91 -30.79
N THR A 130 -1.81 -17.14 -30.84
CA THR A 130 -2.14 -18.08 -31.92
C THR A 130 -3.04 -19.16 -31.37
N ALA A 131 -4.23 -19.32 -31.94
CA ALA A 131 -5.13 -20.42 -31.59
C ALA A 131 -4.51 -21.75 -32.01
N VAL A 132 -4.64 -22.75 -31.13
CA VAL A 132 -4.28 -24.11 -31.45
C VAL A 132 -5.29 -24.67 -32.43
N PRO A 133 -4.88 -25.25 -33.58
CA PRO A 133 -5.79 -25.86 -34.52
C PRO A 133 -6.48 -27.06 -33.89
N THR A 134 -7.80 -27.01 -33.71
CA THR A 134 -8.62 -28.12 -33.27
C THR A 134 -9.46 -28.63 -34.44
N TYR A 135 -9.43 -29.93 -34.70
CA TYR A 135 -10.23 -30.57 -35.74
C TYR A 135 -11.66 -30.95 -35.28
N ALA A 136 -11.99 -30.55 -34.03
CA ALA A 136 -13.29 -30.91 -33.39
C ALA A 136 -14.21 -29.69 -33.31
N PRO A 137 -15.52 -29.88 -33.08
CA PRO A 137 -16.38 -28.79 -32.66
C PRO A 137 -15.76 -28.05 -31.46
N ALA A 138 -16.12 -26.80 -31.26
CA ALA A 138 -15.60 -25.95 -30.22
C ALA A 138 -15.41 -26.70 -28.89
N LEU A 139 -14.26 -26.55 -28.25
CA LEU A 139 -13.97 -27.11 -26.91
C LEU A 139 -14.99 -26.57 -25.89
N ARG A 140 -15.21 -27.30 -24.83
CA ARG A 140 -16.02 -26.83 -23.69
C ARG A 140 -15.13 -26.78 -22.45
N LEU A 141 -14.47 -25.64 -22.25
CA LEU A 141 -13.59 -25.39 -21.12
C LEU A 141 -14.37 -24.65 -20.04
N LEU A 142 -14.11 -24.97 -18.78
CA LEU A 142 -14.76 -24.36 -17.62
C LEU A 142 -13.77 -23.56 -16.77
N PRO A 143 -14.21 -22.56 -16.04
CA PRO A 143 -13.34 -21.83 -15.09
C PRO A 143 -12.78 -22.79 -14.05
N GLY A 144 -11.47 -22.63 -13.74
CA GLY A 144 -10.79 -23.48 -12.77
C GLY A 144 -10.31 -24.81 -13.33
N GLU A 145 -10.63 -25.16 -14.58
CA GLU A 145 -10.03 -26.31 -15.27
C GLU A 145 -8.59 -25.96 -15.71
N PRO A 146 -7.57 -26.56 -15.10
CA PRO A 146 -6.19 -26.14 -15.33
C PRO A 146 -5.67 -26.63 -16.67
N ILE A 147 -4.84 -25.79 -17.30
CA ILE A 147 -3.90 -26.22 -18.34
C ILE A 147 -2.59 -26.54 -17.65
N ARG A 148 -1.92 -27.63 -18.02
CA ARG A 148 -0.61 -28.01 -17.53
C ARG A 148 0.25 -28.55 -18.67
N SER A 149 1.54 -28.24 -18.61
CA SER A 149 2.53 -28.84 -19.53
C SER A 149 3.28 -29.96 -18.84
N ILE A 150 3.39 -31.13 -19.50
CA ILE A 150 4.31 -32.15 -19.06
C ILE A 150 5.73 -31.74 -19.50
N ASP A 151 5.84 -31.29 -20.74
CA ASP A 151 7.04 -30.74 -21.36
C ASP A 151 6.63 -29.69 -22.41
N PRO A 152 7.55 -28.99 -23.10
CA PRO A 152 7.20 -27.95 -24.09
C PRO A 152 6.40 -28.45 -25.30
N ASP A 153 6.34 -29.75 -25.52
CA ASP A 153 5.68 -30.37 -26.67
C ASP A 153 4.40 -31.14 -26.27
N HIS A 154 4.09 -31.29 -24.96
CA HIS A 154 2.92 -31.99 -24.45
C HIS A 154 2.17 -31.18 -23.42
N ILE A 155 0.95 -30.75 -23.78
CA ILE A 155 0.06 -29.96 -22.94
C ILE A 155 -1.19 -30.79 -22.57
N LEU A 156 -1.51 -30.79 -21.30
CA LEU A 156 -2.73 -31.40 -20.75
C LEU A 156 -3.75 -30.33 -20.37
N PHE A 157 -5.00 -30.62 -20.59
CA PHE A 157 -6.11 -29.79 -20.10
C PHE A 157 -7.38 -30.62 -19.92
N LEU A 158 -8.32 -30.10 -19.15
CA LEU A 158 -9.64 -30.70 -18.99
C LEU A 158 -10.63 -30.11 -19.97
N GLU A 159 -11.41 -30.96 -20.60
CA GLU A 159 -12.57 -30.61 -21.43
C GLU A 159 -13.80 -31.29 -20.87
N SER A 160 -14.69 -30.55 -20.20
CA SER A 160 -15.90 -31.10 -19.57
C SER A 160 -15.64 -32.36 -18.73
N GLY A 161 -14.59 -32.32 -17.90
CA GLY A 161 -14.19 -33.43 -17.04
C GLY A 161 -13.41 -34.55 -17.71
N SER A 162 -13.07 -34.44 -19.00
CA SER A 162 -12.23 -35.40 -19.73
C SER A 162 -10.81 -34.84 -19.91
N LEU A 163 -9.80 -35.65 -19.68
CA LEU A 163 -8.41 -35.25 -19.87
C LEU A 163 -8.00 -35.35 -21.34
N MET A 164 -7.56 -34.22 -21.88
CA MET A 164 -7.11 -34.09 -23.26
C MET A 164 -5.59 -33.87 -23.29
N LEU A 165 -4.95 -34.49 -24.29
CA LEU A 165 -3.54 -34.29 -24.57
C LEU A 165 -3.36 -33.58 -25.90
N LEU A 166 -2.65 -32.47 -25.85
CA LEU A 166 -2.21 -31.73 -27.02
C LEU A 166 -0.73 -32.02 -27.23
N SER A 167 -0.38 -32.68 -28.29
CA SER A 167 0.98 -33.07 -28.63
C SER A 167 1.48 -32.35 -29.86
N ARG A 168 2.73 -31.90 -29.86
CA ARG A 168 3.33 -31.26 -31.01
C ARG A 168 3.87 -32.31 -31.95
N THR A 169 3.49 -32.26 -33.23
CA THR A 169 3.94 -33.17 -34.28
C THR A 169 4.65 -32.40 -35.39
N GLY A 170 5.90 -32.81 -35.76
CA GLY A 170 6.60 -32.27 -36.90
C GLY A 170 7.67 -31.20 -36.61
N ASP A 171 8.16 -30.51 -37.65
CA ASP A 171 9.24 -29.52 -37.60
C ASP A 171 8.86 -28.32 -36.72
N LYS A 172 9.78 -27.93 -35.83
CA LYS A 172 9.61 -26.83 -34.86
C LYS A 172 9.26 -25.50 -35.48
N THR A 173 9.37 -25.37 -36.81
CA THR A 173 9.11 -24.13 -37.58
C THR A 173 7.71 -24.02 -38.18
N SER A 174 6.91 -25.12 -38.19
CA SER A 174 5.56 -25.14 -38.79
C SER A 174 4.48 -24.76 -37.77
N ARG A 175 3.63 -23.77 -38.10
CA ARG A 175 2.46 -23.31 -37.32
C ARG A 175 1.37 -24.39 -37.15
N SER A 176 1.40 -25.46 -37.93
CA SER A 176 0.30 -26.46 -38.05
C SER A 176 0.59 -27.81 -37.37
N SER A 177 1.40 -27.82 -36.31
CA SER A 177 1.98 -29.07 -35.80
C SER A 177 1.41 -29.57 -34.47
N TRP A 178 0.22 -29.14 -34.06
CA TRP A 178 -0.43 -29.64 -32.85
C TRP A 178 -1.51 -30.69 -33.15
N LYS A 179 -1.50 -31.82 -32.43
CA LYS A 179 -2.51 -32.88 -32.48
C LYS A 179 -3.20 -32.99 -31.15
N LEU A 180 -4.53 -32.83 -31.17
CA LEU A 180 -5.38 -33.05 -30.01
C LEU A 180 -5.91 -34.46 -29.97
N GLN A 181 -5.86 -35.12 -28.82
CA GLN A 181 -6.42 -36.46 -28.61
C GLN A 181 -6.80 -36.66 -27.14
N PRO A 182 -7.80 -37.53 -26.85
CA PRO A 182 -8.06 -37.93 -25.47
C PRO A 182 -6.83 -38.57 -24.85
N PHE A 183 -6.55 -38.22 -23.58
CA PHE A 183 -5.40 -38.82 -22.87
C PHE A 183 -5.66 -40.27 -22.48
N PHE A 184 -6.89 -40.59 -22.08
CA PHE A 184 -7.32 -41.93 -21.74
C PHE A 184 -8.03 -42.58 -22.92
N SER A 185 -7.74 -43.89 -23.16
CA SER A 185 -8.51 -44.70 -24.08
C SER A 185 -9.88 -45.06 -23.49
N ALA A 186 -10.86 -45.38 -24.33
CA ALA A 186 -12.17 -45.85 -23.89
C ALA A 186 -12.06 -47.14 -23.01
N ALA A 187 -11.05 -48.00 -23.29
CA ALA A 187 -10.83 -49.20 -22.50
C ALA A 187 -10.37 -48.87 -21.07
N GLU A 188 -9.50 -47.90 -20.90
CA GLU A 188 -9.02 -47.45 -19.57
C GLU A 188 -10.16 -46.84 -18.77
N ILE A 189 -11.01 -45.97 -19.39
CA ILE A 189 -12.18 -45.38 -18.76
C ILE A 189 -13.16 -46.47 -18.34
N THR A 190 -13.39 -47.45 -19.19
CA THR A 190 -14.29 -48.57 -18.87
C THR A 190 -13.72 -49.42 -17.72
N ALA A 191 -12.39 -49.63 -17.67
CA ALA A 191 -11.74 -50.37 -16.59
C ALA A 191 -11.74 -49.59 -15.26
N LYS A 192 -11.72 -48.26 -15.31
CA LYS A 192 -11.72 -47.36 -14.13
C LYS A 192 -12.68 -46.18 -14.40
N SER A 193 -13.93 -46.35 -14.06
CA SER A 193 -14.98 -45.35 -14.32
C SER A 193 -14.73 -43.97 -13.70
N VAL A 194 -13.94 -43.88 -12.64
CA VAL A 194 -13.54 -42.62 -11.99
C VAL A 194 -12.74 -41.69 -12.92
N LEU A 195 -12.13 -42.24 -13.99
CA LEU A 195 -11.41 -41.44 -14.99
C LEU A 195 -12.33 -40.75 -16.02
N ALA A 196 -13.60 -41.03 -15.98
CA ALA A 196 -14.60 -40.36 -16.83
C ALA A 196 -14.96 -38.96 -16.34
N GLU A 197 -14.62 -38.61 -15.09
CA GLU A 197 -15.04 -37.38 -14.47
C GLU A 197 -13.86 -36.82 -13.67
N LEU A 198 -13.15 -35.85 -14.24
CA LEU A 198 -11.95 -35.26 -13.68
C LEU A 198 -12.18 -33.79 -13.33
N TYR A 199 -11.55 -33.33 -12.24
CA TYR A 199 -11.77 -31.99 -11.69
C TYR A 199 -10.48 -31.14 -11.62
N SER A 200 -9.31 -31.76 -11.55
CA SER A 200 -8.06 -31.04 -11.43
C SER A 200 -6.87 -31.82 -11.97
N ILE A 201 -5.80 -31.12 -12.33
CA ILE A 201 -4.56 -31.65 -12.86
C ILE A 201 -3.38 -31.01 -12.13
N GLN A 202 -2.43 -31.82 -11.69
CA GLN A 202 -1.11 -31.36 -11.24
C GLN A 202 -0.04 -32.32 -11.77
N ILE A 203 1.03 -31.75 -12.28
CA ILE A 203 2.18 -32.50 -12.76
C ILE A 203 3.33 -32.23 -11.83
N SER A 204 4.05 -33.28 -11.40
CA SER A 204 5.27 -33.12 -10.63
C SER A 204 6.34 -32.39 -11.46
N ASP A 205 7.23 -31.64 -10.80
CA ASP A 205 8.28 -30.87 -11.46
C ASP A 205 9.22 -31.73 -12.35
N ASP A 206 9.38 -32.99 -12.00
CA ASP A 206 10.15 -34.00 -12.80
C ASP A 206 9.38 -34.56 -14.01
N GLY A 207 8.07 -34.22 -14.14
CA GLY A 207 7.18 -34.72 -15.19
C GLY A 207 6.82 -36.21 -15.08
N LEU A 208 7.26 -36.91 -14.03
CA LEU A 208 7.09 -38.36 -13.88
C LEU A 208 5.76 -38.76 -13.24
N ASN A 209 5.13 -37.85 -12.49
CA ASN A 209 3.87 -38.09 -11.85
C ASN A 209 2.80 -37.07 -12.31
N LEU A 210 1.68 -37.60 -12.73
CA LEU A 210 0.49 -36.82 -13.02
C LEU A 210 -0.56 -37.13 -11.97
N TRP A 211 -0.96 -36.12 -11.21
CA TRP A 211 -2.03 -36.18 -10.23
C TRP A 211 -3.33 -35.64 -10.77
N LEU A 212 -4.42 -36.29 -10.47
CA LEU A 212 -5.76 -35.94 -10.92
C LEU A 212 -6.77 -36.00 -9.76
N GLY A 213 -7.67 -35.04 -9.69
CA GLY A 213 -8.93 -35.20 -8.99
C GLY A 213 -9.87 -36.03 -9.87
N CYS A 214 -10.18 -37.28 -9.49
CA CYS A 214 -10.86 -38.27 -10.33
C CYS A 214 -12.12 -38.83 -9.64
N GLY A 215 -13.31 -38.49 -10.16
CA GLY A 215 -14.54 -38.80 -9.48
C GLY A 215 -14.57 -38.26 -8.05
N GLN A 216 -14.72 -39.16 -7.07
CA GLN A 216 -14.64 -38.79 -5.64
C GLN A 216 -13.32 -39.24 -4.97
N ALA A 217 -12.22 -39.31 -5.73
CA ALA A 217 -10.93 -39.82 -5.29
C ALA A 217 -9.78 -38.99 -5.87
N LEU A 218 -8.56 -39.35 -5.48
CA LEU A 218 -7.35 -38.83 -6.12
C LEU A 218 -6.69 -39.93 -6.92
N CYS A 219 -6.19 -39.63 -8.11
CA CYS A 219 -5.48 -40.57 -8.98
C CYS A 219 -4.08 -40.08 -9.24
N ARG A 220 -3.09 -41.00 -9.17
CA ARG A 220 -1.70 -40.77 -9.60
C ARG A 220 -1.39 -41.61 -10.82
N ILE A 221 -0.82 -41.02 -11.83
CA ILE A 221 -0.37 -41.67 -13.04
C ILE A 221 1.14 -41.54 -13.10
N GLN A 222 1.85 -42.64 -13.00
CA GLN A 222 3.29 -42.68 -13.13
C GLN A 222 3.67 -42.79 -14.60
N ASN A 223 4.68 -42.01 -15.03
CA ASN A 223 5.17 -41.93 -16.41
C ASN A 223 4.01 -41.64 -17.42
N PRO A 224 3.38 -40.48 -17.36
CA PRO A 224 2.13 -40.20 -18.09
C PRO A 224 2.22 -40.35 -19.61
N LEU A 225 3.43 -40.20 -20.21
CA LEU A 225 3.65 -40.33 -21.64
C LEU A 225 4.04 -41.78 -22.08
N ALA A 226 4.15 -42.75 -21.16
CA ALA A 226 4.57 -44.11 -21.45
C ALA A 226 3.47 -44.98 -22.14
N GLY A 227 2.36 -44.38 -22.59
CA GLY A 227 1.26 -45.07 -23.24
C GLY A 227 0.66 -46.18 -22.35
N ASP A 228 0.47 -47.40 -22.91
CA ASP A 228 -0.17 -48.51 -22.19
C ASP A 228 0.62 -49.02 -20.97
N SER A 229 1.88 -48.62 -20.82
CA SER A 229 2.73 -49.04 -19.67
C SER A 229 2.64 -48.11 -18.47
N ARG A 230 1.84 -47.07 -18.55
CA ARG A 230 1.59 -46.14 -17.42
C ARG A 230 0.86 -46.82 -16.27
N LYS A 231 1.28 -46.56 -15.05
CA LYS A 231 0.65 -47.12 -13.85
C LYS A 231 -0.32 -46.12 -13.28
N ILE A 232 -1.57 -46.52 -13.10
CA ILE A 232 -2.62 -45.69 -12.51
C ILE A 232 -2.94 -46.18 -11.10
N GLU A 233 -2.65 -45.38 -10.08
CA GLU A 233 -2.95 -45.63 -8.67
C GLU A 233 -4.10 -44.73 -8.23
N MET A 234 -5.03 -45.25 -7.40
CA MET A 234 -6.17 -44.53 -6.88
C MET A 234 -6.05 -44.45 -5.36
N PHE A 235 -6.29 -43.30 -4.81
CA PHE A 235 -6.30 -42.98 -3.39
C PHE A 235 -7.71 -42.64 -2.94
N SER A 236 -8.17 -43.33 -1.91
CA SER A 236 -9.53 -43.22 -1.40
C SER A 236 -9.54 -43.19 0.13
N THR A 237 -10.65 -43.52 0.76
CA THR A 237 -10.78 -43.56 2.22
C THR A 237 -9.74 -44.42 2.92
N ALA A 238 -9.27 -45.51 2.28
CA ALA A 238 -8.18 -46.36 2.81
C ALA A 238 -6.86 -45.61 2.96
N GLN A 239 -6.63 -44.56 2.17
CA GLN A 239 -5.45 -43.70 2.24
C GLN A 239 -5.79 -42.33 2.86
N ASN A 240 -6.90 -42.23 3.62
CA ASN A 240 -7.39 -41.03 4.26
C ASN A 240 -7.82 -39.92 3.26
N VAL A 241 -8.32 -40.31 2.11
CA VAL A 241 -8.93 -39.40 1.13
C VAL A 241 -10.45 -39.59 1.19
N PRO A 242 -11.22 -38.70 1.83
CA PRO A 242 -12.68 -38.81 1.86
C PRO A 242 -13.26 -38.67 0.45
N PRO A 243 -14.44 -39.26 0.20
CA PRO A 243 -15.13 -39.10 -1.08
C PRO A 243 -15.57 -37.64 -1.26
N ASP A 244 -14.92 -36.95 -2.19
CA ASP A 244 -15.20 -35.55 -2.51
C ASP A 244 -14.65 -35.19 -3.89
N HIS A 245 -15.08 -34.03 -4.42
CA HIS A 245 -14.56 -33.53 -5.70
C HIS A 245 -13.29 -32.69 -5.45
N TRP A 246 -12.15 -33.26 -5.80
CA TRP A 246 -10.84 -32.66 -5.61
C TRP A 246 -10.53 -31.71 -6.76
N THR A 247 -10.88 -30.43 -6.58
CA THR A 247 -10.86 -29.41 -7.64
C THR A 247 -9.58 -28.63 -7.74
N SER A 248 -8.71 -28.68 -6.72
CA SER A 248 -7.42 -28.02 -6.75
C SER A 248 -6.31 -28.94 -6.25
N LEU A 249 -5.25 -29.04 -7.00
CA LEU A 249 -4.03 -29.77 -6.70
C LEU A 249 -2.82 -28.86 -6.82
N PHE A 250 -1.91 -28.98 -5.89
CA PHE A 250 -0.69 -28.20 -5.85
C PHE A 250 0.45 -29.03 -5.24
N GLU A 251 1.64 -28.97 -5.80
CA GLU A 251 2.85 -29.58 -5.27
C GLU A 251 3.79 -28.49 -4.77
N ASP A 252 4.16 -28.55 -3.49
CA ASP A 252 5.06 -27.57 -2.89
C ASP A 252 6.54 -27.90 -3.20
N ARG A 253 7.46 -27.04 -2.78
CA ARG A 253 8.92 -27.20 -3.03
C ARG A 253 9.51 -28.45 -2.38
N ASP A 254 8.87 -28.97 -1.33
CA ASP A 254 9.26 -30.21 -0.66
C ASP A 254 8.68 -31.45 -1.34
N GLU A 255 8.12 -31.29 -2.55
CA GLU A 255 7.43 -32.32 -3.33
C GLU A 255 6.24 -32.93 -2.54
N THR A 256 5.60 -32.13 -1.69
CA THR A 256 4.42 -32.53 -0.97
C THR A 256 3.18 -32.15 -1.79
N LEU A 257 2.34 -33.11 -2.08
CA LEU A 257 1.08 -32.87 -2.77
C LEU A 257 0.03 -32.36 -1.80
N TRP A 258 -0.54 -31.22 -2.12
CA TRP A 258 -1.73 -30.64 -1.48
C TRP A 258 -2.92 -30.85 -2.40
N ALA A 259 -3.95 -31.50 -1.89
CA ALA A 259 -5.21 -31.70 -2.58
C ALA A 259 -6.34 -31.01 -1.83
N ARG A 260 -7.11 -30.19 -2.52
CA ARG A 260 -8.21 -29.41 -1.94
C ARG A 260 -9.50 -29.64 -2.68
N SER A 261 -10.55 -29.84 -1.90
CA SER A 261 -11.95 -29.80 -2.30
C SER A 261 -12.65 -28.64 -1.61
N ASN A 262 -13.95 -28.48 -1.81
CA ASN A 262 -14.71 -27.48 -1.06
C ASN A 262 -14.74 -27.76 0.45
N GLN A 263 -14.66 -29.02 0.88
CA GLN A 263 -14.77 -29.39 2.28
C GLN A 263 -13.46 -29.86 2.93
N HIS A 264 -12.53 -30.37 2.14
CA HIS A 264 -11.37 -31.07 2.65
C HIS A 264 -10.05 -30.57 2.06
N ILE A 265 -9.02 -30.61 2.89
CA ILE A 265 -7.62 -30.47 2.45
C ILE A 265 -6.86 -31.70 2.90
N ARG A 266 -6.21 -32.37 1.96
CA ARG A 266 -5.37 -33.57 2.19
C ARG A 266 -3.98 -33.33 1.68
N VAL A 267 -2.99 -33.81 2.40
CA VAL A 267 -1.59 -33.57 2.11
C VAL A 267 -0.84 -34.90 2.09
N LEU A 268 -0.09 -35.16 1.03
CA LEU A 268 0.72 -36.35 0.86
C LEU A 268 2.19 -35.94 0.74
N ALA A 269 3.00 -36.27 1.74
CA ALA A 269 4.43 -36.08 1.66
C ALA A 269 5.05 -37.05 0.65
N ARG A 270 6.17 -36.68 0.02
CA ARG A 270 6.89 -37.42 -1.03
C ARG A 270 7.02 -38.91 -0.73
N ASP A 271 7.46 -39.29 0.47
CA ASP A 271 7.73 -40.65 0.87
C ASP A 271 6.57 -41.35 1.59
N SER A 272 5.38 -40.77 1.57
CA SER A 272 4.20 -41.29 2.27
C SER A 272 3.23 -41.97 1.30
N SER A 273 2.52 -42.96 1.79
CA SER A 273 1.37 -43.57 1.11
C SER A 273 0.04 -43.19 1.75
N LEU A 274 0.07 -42.38 2.81
CA LEU A 274 -1.12 -42.01 3.58
C LEU A 274 -1.25 -40.49 3.62
N PHE A 275 -2.40 -39.97 3.24
CA PHE A 275 -2.70 -38.55 3.30
C PHE A 275 -2.92 -38.10 4.73
N ARG A 276 -2.44 -36.89 5.06
CA ARG A 276 -2.71 -36.21 6.31
C ARG A 276 -3.84 -35.19 6.13
N THR A 277 -4.68 -35.06 7.14
CA THR A 277 -5.76 -34.08 7.17
C THR A 277 -5.21 -32.69 7.53
N ARG A 278 -5.62 -31.67 6.75
CA ARG A 278 -5.29 -30.25 6.97
C ARG A 278 -6.52 -29.35 6.74
N ASP A 279 -7.71 -29.86 7.10
CA ASP A 279 -8.94 -29.14 6.84
C ASP A 279 -8.95 -27.77 7.53
N LEU A 280 -9.59 -26.79 6.91
CA LEU A 280 -9.76 -25.46 7.47
C LEU A 280 -10.69 -25.54 8.70
N PRO A 281 -10.44 -24.74 9.75
CA PRO A 281 -11.34 -24.66 10.89
C PRO A 281 -12.66 -24.04 10.45
N SER A 282 -13.77 -24.73 10.69
CA SER A 282 -15.13 -24.21 10.46
C SER A 282 -15.67 -23.61 11.76
N PRO A 283 -16.04 -22.32 11.78
CA PRO A 283 -16.54 -21.67 12.98
C PRO A 283 -17.84 -22.25 13.56
N ASN A 284 -18.67 -22.89 12.72
CA ASN A 284 -20.00 -23.35 13.06
C ASN A 284 -20.19 -24.88 13.01
N GLY A 285 -19.12 -25.63 12.71
CA GLY A 285 -19.22 -27.09 12.51
C GLY A 285 -20.03 -27.51 11.27
N ASP A 286 -20.54 -26.56 10.54
CA ASP A 286 -21.22 -26.77 9.27
C ASP A 286 -20.21 -26.55 8.15
N HIS A 287 -19.80 -27.65 7.51
CA HIS A 287 -18.86 -27.63 6.39
C HIS A 287 -19.56 -27.29 5.05
N SER A 288 -20.73 -26.65 5.09
CA SER A 288 -21.36 -26.09 3.91
C SER A 288 -20.58 -24.83 3.48
N TYR A 289 -19.37 -25.04 2.95
CA TYR A 289 -18.68 -23.98 2.25
C TYR A 289 -19.56 -23.53 1.08
N GLN A 290 -19.74 -22.22 0.95
CA GLN A 290 -20.29 -21.66 -0.26
C GLN A 290 -19.47 -22.18 -1.45
N ASP A 291 -20.12 -22.45 -2.55
CA ASP A 291 -19.44 -22.88 -3.78
C ASP A 291 -18.50 -21.75 -4.24
N PHE A 292 -17.21 -21.82 -3.88
CA PHE A 292 -16.23 -20.81 -4.21
C PHE A 292 -15.90 -20.74 -5.70
N GLY A 293 -16.45 -21.65 -6.52
CA GLY A 293 -16.21 -21.75 -7.94
C GLY A 293 -14.79 -22.20 -8.29
N ILE A 294 -13.77 -21.40 -8.02
CA ILE A 294 -12.37 -21.73 -8.32
C ILE A 294 -11.60 -21.79 -6.99
N LEU A 295 -11.05 -22.97 -6.66
CA LEU A 295 -10.17 -23.14 -5.54
C LEU A 295 -8.71 -23.04 -5.99
N THR A 296 -7.87 -22.39 -5.19
CA THR A 296 -6.45 -22.22 -5.49
C THR A 296 -5.57 -22.47 -4.26
N LEU A 297 -4.36 -22.93 -4.52
CA LEU A 297 -3.30 -23.13 -3.56
C LEU A 297 -2.02 -22.49 -4.10
N ALA A 298 -1.28 -21.81 -3.26
CA ALA A 298 0.01 -21.23 -3.61
C ALA A 298 0.95 -21.32 -2.41
N GLU A 299 2.26 -21.41 -2.67
CA GLU A 299 3.30 -21.47 -1.65
C GLU A 299 4.09 -20.18 -1.60
N ASP A 300 4.37 -19.69 -0.39
CA ASP A 300 5.23 -18.53 -0.20
C ASP A 300 6.72 -18.89 -0.15
N GLN A 301 7.58 -17.87 -0.02
CA GLN A 301 9.02 -18.10 0.02
C GLN A 301 9.49 -18.86 1.28
N GLN A 302 8.69 -18.87 2.34
CA GLN A 302 8.97 -19.60 3.58
C GLN A 302 8.42 -21.05 3.58
N GLY A 303 7.85 -21.49 2.46
CA GLY A 303 7.26 -22.84 2.35
C GLY A 303 5.88 -22.95 2.98
N ARG A 304 5.20 -21.82 3.24
CA ARG A 304 3.85 -21.82 3.81
C ARG A 304 2.81 -21.77 2.69
N VAL A 305 1.81 -22.62 2.79
CA VAL A 305 0.77 -22.70 1.77
C VAL A 305 -0.37 -21.74 2.09
N LEU A 306 -0.76 -20.95 1.10
CA LEU A 306 -1.91 -20.05 1.13
C LEU A 306 -3.07 -20.64 0.34
N THR A 307 -4.28 -20.35 0.80
CA THR A 307 -5.51 -20.75 0.11
C THR A 307 -6.68 -19.85 0.54
N GLN A 308 -7.80 -19.91 -0.18
CA GLN A 308 -9.01 -19.19 0.22
C GLN A 308 -9.57 -19.75 1.54
N ALA A 309 -10.22 -18.89 2.30
CA ALA A 309 -11.08 -19.25 3.43
C ALA A 309 -12.47 -18.60 3.25
N ASP A 310 -13.46 -19.02 4.03
CA ASP A 310 -14.84 -18.49 3.96
C ASP A 310 -14.94 -16.96 4.02
N ARG A 311 -13.97 -16.31 4.69
CA ARG A 311 -13.96 -14.87 4.91
C ARG A 311 -12.63 -14.22 4.58
N GLY A 312 -11.87 -14.79 3.64
CA GLY A 312 -10.58 -14.23 3.27
C GLY A 312 -9.56 -15.28 2.87
N ILE A 313 -8.39 -15.25 3.46
CA ILE A 313 -7.23 -16.08 3.12
C ILE A 313 -6.83 -16.93 4.32
N ALA A 314 -6.46 -18.18 4.07
CA ALA A 314 -5.84 -19.06 5.05
C ALA A 314 -4.37 -19.30 4.69
N ARG A 315 -3.50 -19.34 5.68
CA ARG A 315 -2.08 -19.67 5.55
C ARG A 315 -1.71 -20.78 6.53
N TRP A 316 -1.05 -21.80 6.02
CA TRP A 316 -0.59 -22.94 6.83
C TRP A 316 0.71 -22.58 7.58
N GLU A 317 0.69 -22.61 8.91
CA GLU A 317 1.83 -22.27 9.76
C GLU A 317 2.58 -23.54 10.25
N GLY A 318 2.57 -24.61 9.46
CA GLY A 318 3.22 -25.88 9.81
C GLY A 318 2.38 -26.80 10.70
N SER A 319 1.63 -26.27 11.66
CA SER A 319 0.79 -27.05 12.59
C SER A 319 -0.70 -26.70 12.52
N SER A 320 -1.04 -25.48 12.15
CA SER A 320 -2.42 -24.97 12.11
C SER A 320 -2.58 -23.94 10.99
N TRP A 321 -3.84 -23.68 10.62
CA TRP A 321 -4.20 -22.60 9.73
C TRP A 321 -4.33 -21.28 10.47
N LYS A 322 -3.66 -20.24 9.98
CA LYS A 322 -3.91 -18.85 10.35
C LYS A 322 -4.86 -18.26 9.31
N ILE A 323 -6.03 -17.79 9.77
CA ILE A 323 -7.06 -17.18 8.93
C ILE A 323 -6.86 -15.67 8.96
N PHE A 324 -6.87 -15.05 7.80
CA PHE A 324 -6.85 -13.62 7.59
C PHE A 324 -8.20 -13.21 7.01
N ASP A 325 -8.88 -12.28 7.68
CA ASP A 325 -10.22 -11.83 7.31
C ASP A 325 -10.33 -10.28 7.42
N SER A 326 -11.55 -9.77 7.49
CA SER A 326 -11.78 -8.33 7.62
C SER A 326 -11.16 -7.70 8.87
N ARG A 327 -10.93 -8.48 9.90
CA ARG A 327 -10.21 -8.03 11.11
C ARG A 327 -8.73 -7.81 10.85
N ASN A 328 -8.19 -8.43 9.81
CA ASN A 328 -6.81 -8.25 9.33
C ASN A 328 -6.67 -7.17 8.25
N GLY A 329 -7.73 -6.44 7.94
CA GLY A 329 -7.73 -5.45 6.87
C GLY A 329 -8.12 -6.00 5.50
N ILE A 330 -8.56 -7.27 5.40
CA ILE A 330 -9.11 -7.80 4.16
C ILE A 330 -10.51 -7.21 3.95
N ASP A 331 -10.65 -6.38 2.94
CA ASP A 331 -11.91 -5.75 2.53
C ASP A 331 -12.49 -6.36 1.23
N PHE A 332 -11.88 -7.43 0.74
CA PHE A 332 -12.26 -8.16 -0.46
C PHE A 332 -12.75 -9.58 -0.13
N LYS A 333 -13.57 -10.13 -1.01
CA LYS A 333 -14.12 -11.49 -0.92
C LYS A 333 -13.92 -12.21 -2.24
N ASP A 334 -14.36 -13.45 -2.29
CA ASP A 334 -14.44 -14.25 -3.51
C ASP A 334 -13.11 -14.28 -4.27
N VAL A 335 -12.05 -14.67 -3.54
CA VAL A 335 -10.73 -14.87 -4.11
C VAL A 335 -10.78 -16.05 -5.08
N SER A 336 -10.42 -15.82 -6.32
CA SER A 336 -10.44 -16.80 -7.41
C SER A 336 -9.04 -17.27 -7.81
N ALA A 337 -8.02 -16.46 -7.55
CA ALA A 337 -6.63 -16.79 -7.85
C ALA A 337 -5.69 -16.28 -6.76
N ILE A 338 -4.66 -17.05 -6.46
CA ILE A 338 -3.56 -16.67 -5.56
C ILE A 338 -2.24 -16.91 -6.30
N LEU A 339 -1.44 -15.87 -6.39
CA LEU A 339 -0.10 -15.92 -6.98
C LEU A 339 0.88 -15.35 -5.97
N VAL A 340 1.92 -16.10 -5.62
CA VAL A 340 3.08 -15.53 -4.95
C VAL A 340 4.14 -15.26 -6.01
N ASN A 341 4.45 -14.00 -6.25
CA ASN A 341 5.40 -13.62 -7.28
C ASN A 341 6.85 -13.97 -6.88
N ARG A 342 7.80 -13.82 -7.80
CA ARG A 342 9.23 -14.08 -7.53
C ARG A 342 9.81 -13.22 -6.40
N GLY A 343 9.22 -12.08 -6.13
CA GLY A 343 9.58 -11.21 -4.99
C GLY A 343 9.01 -11.67 -3.66
N GLY A 344 8.26 -12.79 -3.61
CA GLY A 344 7.63 -13.32 -2.40
C GLY A 344 6.35 -12.59 -1.98
N ILE A 345 5.81 -11.75 -2.84
CA ILE A 345 4.63 -10.94 -2.54
C ILE A 345 3.39 -11.68 -3.03
N PRO A 346 2.41 -11.98 -2.14
CA PRO A 346 1.15 -12.54 -2.54
C PRO A 346 0.27 -11.53 -3.30
N TRP A 347 -0.33 -12.02 -4.38
CA TRP A 347 -1.33 -11.36 -5.19
C TRP A 347 -2.60 -12.18 -5.21
N PHE A 348 -3.73 -11.53 -5.09
CA PHE A 348 -5.05 -12.15 -5.06
C PHE A 348 -5.88 -11.64 -6.23
N GLY A 349 -6.33 -12.56 -7.08
CA GLY A 349 -7.38 -12.28 -8.04
C GLY A 349 -8.72 -12.42 -7.33
N THR A 350 -9.63 -11.50 -7.54
CA THR A 350 -10.92 -11.46 -6.87
C THR A 350 -12.06 -11.29 -7.89
N ARG A 351 -13.26 -11.65 -7.51
CA ARG A 351 -14.46 -11.31 -8.26
C ARG A 351 -15.01 -9.98 -7.76
N GLY A 352 -15.05 -9.00 -8.64
CA GLY A 352 -15.62 -7.68 -8.37
C GLY A 352 -14.69 -6.64 -7.73
N HIS A 353 -13.46 -7.02 -7.28
CA HIS A 353 -12.50 -6.08 -6.67
C HIS A 353 -11.17 -6.01 -7.44
N GLY A 354 -11.05 -6.70 -8.59
CA GLY A 354 -9.83 -6.73 -9.39
C GLY A 354 -8.72 -7.58 -8.78
N ILE A 355 -7.49 -7.08 -8.78
CA ILE A 355 -6.36 -7.76 -8.15
C ILE A 355 -5.89 -6.98 -6.92
N VAL A 356 -5.49 -7.72 -5.91
CA VAL A 356 -5.07 -7.17 -4.62
C VAL A 356 -3.67 -7.67 -4.30
N ARG A 357 -2.80 -6.77 -3.87
CA ARG A 357 -1.43 -7.05 -3.45
C ARG A 357 -1.29 -6.91 -1.95
N TRP A 358 -0.68 -7.89 -1.28
CA TRP A 358 -0.34 -7.81 0.14
C TRP A 358 0.96 -7.03 0.33
N GLN A 359 0.89 -5.89 1.02
CA GLN A 359 2.05 -5.05 1.32
C GLN A 359 2.75 -5.51 2.61
N GLY A 360 4.07 -5.61 2.60
CA GLY A 360 4.86 -6.02 3.76
C GLY A 360 4.62 -7.45 4.21
N TYR A 361 4.20 -8.34 3.31
CA TYR A 361 3.92 -9.74 3.61
C TYR A 361 5.11 -10.45 4.26
N GLY A 362 4.87 -11.02 5.45
CA GLY A 362 5.89 -11.75 6.21
C GLY A 362 6.92 -10.88 6.93
N GLU A 363 6.89 -9.57 6.72
CA GLU A 363 7.89 -8.64 7.24
C GLU A 363 7.31 -7.62 8.22
N VAL A 364 6.02 -7.30 8.08
CA VAL A 364 5.37 -6.28 8.89
C VAL A 364 4.06 -6.81 9.46
N GLU A 365 3.90 -6.63 10.74
CA GLU A 365 2.66 -6.89 11.47
C GLU A 365 2.21 -5.60 12.16
N ASN A 366 0.91 -5.34 12.15
CA ASN A 366 0.35 -4.14 12.77
C ASN A 366 -0.77 -4.50 13.74
N TRP A 367 -0.87 -3.76 14.84
CA TRP A 367 -1.92 -3.88 15.85
C TRP A 367 -2.66 -2.56 15.98
N THR A 368 -3.98 -2.66 15.99
CA THR A 368 -4.88 -1.52 16.13
C THR A 368 -5.97 -1.85 17.18
N ILE A 369 -6.93 -0.98 17.36
CA ILE A 369 -8.13 -1.25 18.18
C ILE A 369 -8.80 -2.56 17.77
N ALA A 370 -8.83 -2.89 16.48
CA ALA A 370 -9.40 -4.15 16.01
C ALA A 370 -8.67 -5.38 16.58
N GLN A 371 -7.41 -5.23 16.99
CA GLN A 371 -6.57 -6.29 17.56
C GLN A 371 -6.43 -6.19 19.09
N GLY A 372 -7.22 -5.37 19.72
CA GLY A 372 -7.33 -5.29 21.16
C GLY A 372 -6.60 -4.11 21.79
N LEU A 373 -5.97 -3.22 21.01
CA LEU A 373 -5.54 -1.95 21.56
C LEU A 373 -6.76 -1.12 21.97
N HIS A 374 -6.63 -0.37 23.02
CA HIS A 374 -7.66 0.55 23.44
C HIS A 374 -7.76 1.78 22.52
N ASP A 375 -6.61 2.26 22.04
CA ASP A 375 -6.51 3.38 21.08
C ASP A 375 -5.46 3.05 20.02
N ASP A 376 -5.66 3.57 18.81
CA ASP A 376 -4.69 3.44 17.72
C ASP A 376 -3.46 4.36 17.88
N VAL A 377 -3.42 5.21 18.89
CA VAL A 377 -2.29 6.13 19.15
C VAL A 377 -1.34 5.55 20.19
N VAL A 378 -0.34 4.82 19.74
CA VAL A 378 0.62 4.16 20.63
C VAL A 378 1.76 5.10 21.00
N HIS A 379 1.90 5.42 22.28
CA HIS A 379 2.88 6.37 22.81
C HIS A 379 4.16 5.73 23.37
N SER A 380 4.09 4.49 23.81
CA SER A 380 5.23 3.80 24.40
C SER A 380 5.12 2.29 24.21
N ILE A 381 6.25 1.65 24.01
CA ILE A 381 6.38 0.19 23.87
C ILE A 381 7.54 -0.25 24.72
N PHE A 382 7.37 -1.32 25.47
CA PHE A 382 8.37 -1.82 26.42
C PHE A 382 8.31 -3.34 26.52
N ARG A 383 9.47 -3.99 26.57
CA ARG A 383 9.60 -5.42 26.88
C ARG A 383 10.24 -5.57 28.24
N ASP A 384 9.58 -6.27 29.15
CA ASP A 384 10.14 -6.54 30.46
C ASP A 384 11.09 -7.77 30.44
N SER A 385 11.79 -7.99 31.52
CA SER A 385 12.76 -9.09 31.67
C SER A 385 12.09 -10.48 31.66
N GLN A 386 10.77 -10.55 31.83
CA GLN A 386 9.98 -11.78 31.71
C GLN A 386 9.47 -11.99 30.27
N HIS A 387 9.99 -11.23 29.31
CA HIS A 387 9.61 -11.24 27.90
C HIS A 387 8.14 -10.82 27.62
N ARG A 388 7.46 -10.15 28.57
CA ARG A 388 6.13 -9.63 28.34
C ARG A 388 6.22 -8.29 27.60
N LEU A 389 5.44 -8.14 26.55
CA LEU A 389 5.36 -6.88 25.78
C LEU A 389 4.26 -6.00 26.36
N TRP A 390 4.62 -4.75 26.63
CA TRP A 390 3.75 -3.72 27.16
C TRP A 390 3.62 -2.58 26.17
N ILE A 391 2.41 -2.11 25.99
CA ILE A 391 2.10 -0.93 25.16
C ILE A 391 1.32 0.06 26.04
N ALA A 392 1.59 1.33 25.83
CA ALA A 392 0.77 2.40 26.37
C ALA A 392 0.25 3.28 25.26
N ASP A 393 -1.04 3.51 25.25
CA ASP A 393 -1.70 4.54 24.50
C ASP A 393 -1.82 5.84 25.32
N GLN A 394 -2.69 6.76 24.90
CA GLN A 394 -2.93 8.00 25.62
C GLN A 394 -3.67 7.79 26.98
N PHE A 395 -4.39 6.70 27.12
CA PHE A 395 -5.36 6.49 28.20
C PHE A 395 -5.11 5.23 29.01
N GLN A 396 -4.41 4.24 28.47
CA GLN A 396 -4.34 2.91 29.03
C GLN A 396 -2.97 2.27 28.81
N VAL A 397 -2.67 1.31 29.68
CA VAL A 397 -1.54 0.38 29.55
C VAL A 397 -2.10 -1.00 29.24
N GLU A 398 -1.49 -1.68 28.31
CA GLU A 398 -1.89 -2.99 27.85
C GLU A 398 -0.70 -3.92 27.78
N GLN A 399 -0.95 -5.19 28.01
CA GLN A 399 0.04 -6.26 27.92
C GLN A 399 -0.35 -7.23 26.80
N MET A 400 0.62 -7.63 26.01
CA MET A 400 0.43 -8.70 25.03
C MET A 400 0.16 -10.01 25.76
N ASN A 401 -0.91 -10.66 25.40
CA ASN A 401 -1.25 -12.00 25.83
C ASN A 401 -0.74 -13.00 24.78
N ASP A 402 0.33 -13.70 25.08
CA ASP A 402 1.00 -14.61 24.12
C ASP A 402 0.10 -15.76 23.66
N LEU A 403 -0.91 -16.16 24.47
CA LEU A 403 -1.83 -17.23 24.09
C LEU A 403 -2.87 -16.78 23.06
N THR A 404 -3.30 -15.53 23.18
CA THR A 404 -4.35 -14.97 22.32
C THR A 404 -3.80 -14.06 21.24
N GLY A 405 -2.55 -13.57 21.38
CA GLY A 405 -1.96 -12.54 20.54
C GLY A 405 -2.64 -11.17 20.67
N ARG A 406 -3.46 -10.95 21.72
CA ARG A 406 -4.16 -9.69 21.98
C ARG A 406 -3.47 -8.88 23.04
N PHE A 407 -3.72 -7.58 22.97
CA PHE A 407 -3.42 -6.70 24.07
C PHE A 407 -4.60 -6.67 25.04
N ASP A 408 -4.31 -6.93 26.31
CA ASP A 408 -5.29 -6.93 27.39
C ASP A 408 -4.85 -5.92 28.46
N ALA A 409 -5.80 -5.15 28.99
CA ALA A 409 -5.51 -4.26 30.10
C ALA A 409 -5.30 -5.03 31.38
N PRO A 410 -4.15 -4.86 32.07
CA PRO A 410 -3.92 -5.54 33.37
C PRO A 410 -4.97 -5.13 34.39
N PRO A 411 -5.39 -6.05 35.29
CA PRO A 411 -6.46 -5.78 36.25
C PRO A 411 -6.20 -4.57 37.15
N PHE A 412 -4.92 -4.28 37.47
CA PHE A 412 -4.55 -3.18 38.36
C PHE A 412 -4.70 -1.78 37.75
N PHE A 413 -4.83 -1.66 36.42
CA PHE A 413 -5.17 -0.38 35.77
C PHE A 413 -6.68 -0.14 35.71
N GLN A 414 -7.51 -1.17 35.84
CA GLN A 414 -8.96 -1.01 35.88
C GLN A 414 -9.44 -0.26 37.14
N GLU A 415 -8.69 -0.36 38.26
CA GLU A 415 -9.01 0.34 39.50
C GLU A 415 -8.54 1.82 39.50
N LYS A 416 -7.44 2.12 38.84
CA LYS A 416 -6.86 3.47 38.75
C LYS A 416 -6.23 3.67 37.38
N PRO A 417 -6.97 4.23 36.39
CA PRO A 417 -6.40 4.53 35.09
C PRO A 417 -5.34 5.63 35.23
N LEU A 418 -4.16 5.38 34.67
CA LEU A 418 -3.12 6.39 34.50
C LEU A 418 -3.42 7.17 33.23
N LEU A 419 -3.42 8.48 33.31
CA LEU A 419 -3.76 9.35 32.18
C LEU A 419 -2.48 10.00 31.62
N HIS A 420 -2.39 10.10 30.29
CA HIS A 420 -1.41 10.86 29.50
C HIS A 420 0.03 10.33 29.41
N ASP A 421 0.40 9.91 28.21
CA ASP A 421 1.79 9.63 27.77
C ASP A 421 2.60 8.81 28.79
N ILE A 422 2.24 7.54 28.95
CA ILE A 422 2.86 6.63 29.93
C ILE A 422 4.18 6.11 29.37
N ARG A 423 5.20 6.07 30.22
CA ARG A 423 6.50 5.42 29.98
C ARG A 423 6.74 4.32 30.99
N PHE A 424 7.60 3.41 30.61
CA PHE A 424 7.93 2.24 31.41
C PHE A 424 9.38 2.22 31.82
N ALA A 425 9.65 1.63 32.97
CA ALA A 425 10.95 1.09 33.31
C ALA A 425 10.74 -0.14 34.22
N GLU A 426 11.73 -1.01 34.27
CA GLU A 426 11.75 -2.17 35.13
C GLU A 426 12.90 -2.07 36.14
N SER A 427 12.63 -2.43 37.36
CA SER A 427 13.64 -2.54 38.38
C SER A 427 14.13 -3.99 38.52
N PRO A 428 15.35 -4.24 39.12
CA PRO A 428 15.93 -5.59 39.22
C PRO A 428 15.06 -6.63 39.94
N ASP A 429 14.10 -6.19 40.72
CA ASP A 429 13.13 -7.05 41.41
C ASP A 429 11.90 -7.39 40.55
N HIS A 430 11.97 -7.11 39.26
CA HIS A 430 10.89 -7.28 38.26
C HIS A 430 9.64 -6.42 38.49
N SER A 431 9.71 -5.41 39.37
CA SER A 431 8.66 -4.42 39.48
C SER A 431 8.66 -3.48 38.28
N LEU A 432 7.48 -3.22 37.71
CA LEU A 432 7.32 -2.23 36.66
C LEU A 432 7.02 -0.87 37.25
N TRP A 433 7.69 0.13 36.72
CA TRP A 433 7.47 1.53 36.99
C TRP A 433 6.74 2.19 35.82
N PHE A 434 5.76 3.02 36.15
CA PHE A 434 4.95 3.75 35.20
C PHE A 434 5.10 5.24 35.47
N PHE A 435 5.39 5.98 34.41
CA PHE A 435 5.68 7.40 34.47
C PHE A 435 4.74 8.13 33.52
N THR A 436 3.90 9.01 34.06
CA THR A 436 2.99 9.81 33.20
C THR A 436 3.64 11.17 32.90
N LYS A 437 3.30 11.74 31.77
CA LYS A 437 3.81 13.04 31.33
C LYS A 437 3.51 14.16 32.33
N ASP A 438 2.38 14.11 32.99
CA ASP A 438 1.98 15.09 34.00
C ASP A 438 2.63 14.87 35.38
N GLY A 439 3.55 13.89 35.48
CA GLY A 439 4.44 13.68 36.62
C GLY A 439 3.99 12.62 37.64
N GLU A 440 2.96 11.83 37.41
CA GLU A 440 2.65 10.71 38.27
C GLU A 440 3.65 9.58 38.05
N VAL A 441 4.26 9.11 39.14
CA VAL A 441 5.17 7.97 39.13
C VAL A 441 4.54 6.87 39.97
N SER A 442 4.37 5.71 39.39
CA SER A 442 3.71 4.56 40.04
C SER A 442 4.55 3.29 39.89
N ARG A 443 4.54 2.41 40.87
CA ARG A 443 5.24 1.12 40.87
C ARG A 443 4.26 -0.02 41.07
N SER A 444 4.35 -1.05 40.25
CA SER A 444 3.61 -2.30 40.47
C SER A 444 4.35 -3.26 41.41
N ASP A 445 3.60 -4.09 42.07
CA ASP A 445 4.16 -5.27 42.76
C ASP A 445 4.10 -6.46 41.77
N PRO A 446 5.22 -7.14 41.50
CA PRO A 446 5.25 -8.24 40.52
C PRO A 446 4.46 -9.49 41.03
N THR A 447 4.25 -9.61 42.37
CA THR A 447 3.60 -10.79 42.96
C THR A 447 2.09 -10.66 43.12
N VAL A 448 1.57 -9.46 43.35
CA VAL A 448 0.15 -9.19 43.62
C VAL A 448 -0.55 -8.41 42.54
N ALA A 449 0.12 -8.09 41.44
CA ALA A 449 -0.41 -7.39 40.30
C ALA A 449 -1.23 -6.13 40.68
N ARG A 450 -0.70 -5.28 41.56
CA ARG A 450 -1.32 -4.02 42.00
C ARG A 450 -0.29 -2.90 42.09
N ILE A 451 -0.75 -1.65 42.07
CA ILE A 451 0.08 -0.49 42.32
C ILE A 451 0.37 -0.38 43.81
N VAL A 452 1.65 -0.40 44.19
CA VAL A 452 2.10 -0.37 45.61
C VAL A 452 2.74 0.95 46.00
N PHE A 453 3.06 1.77 45.04
CA PHE A 453 3.66 3.10 45.25
C PHE A 453 3.13 4.09 44.23
N SER A 454 2.88 5.32 44.63
CA SER A 454 2.56 6.42 43.73
C SER A 454 3.04 7.74 44.33
N GLU A 455 3.76 8.52 43.53
CA GLU A 455 4.27 9.85 43.89
C GLU A 455 4.07 10.84 42.72
N LYS A 456 3.85 12.10 43.04
CA LYS A 456 3.65 13.17 42.03
C LYS A 456 4.90 14.03 41.92
N LEU A 457 5.51 14.03 40.78
CA LEU A 457 6.64 14.88 40.39
C LEU A 457 6.16 16.03 39.50
N PRO A 458 7.01 17.01 39.18
CA PRO A 458 6.77 17.94 38.09
C PRO A 458 6.63 17.20 36.75
N PRO A 459 5.99 17.81 35.73
CA PRO A 459 5.81 17.20 34.41
C PRO A 459 7.10 16.55 33.87
N LEU A 460 6.96 15.32 33.37
CA LEU A 460 8.07 14.52 32.90
C LEU A 460 8.25 14.63 31.39
N ALA A 461 9.48 14.60 30.94
CA ALA A 461 9.85 14.60 29.54
C ALA A 461 10.23 13.20 29.05
N SER A 462 11.03 12.47 29.81
CA SER A 462 11.49 11.12 29.48
C SER A 462 11.94 10.36 30.74
N THR A 463 12.13 9.07 30.58
CA THR A 463 12.76 8.20 31.59
C THR A 463 13.86 7.39 30.91
N PHE A 464 14.89 7.06 31.65
CA PHE A 464 16.02 6.30 31.15
C PHE A 464 16.53 5.34 32.22
N THR A 465 16.72 4.08 31.84
CA THR A 465 17.34 3.07 32.71
C THR A 465 18.77 2.83 32.22
N ASP A 466 19.75 3.08 33.06
CA ASP A 466 21.14 2.87 32.73
C ASP A 466 21.58 1.39 32.91
N SER A 467 22.77 1.06 32.43
CA SER A 467 23.34 -0.28 32.51
C SER A 467 23.56 -0.78 33.96
N SER A 468 23.51 0.11 34.95
CA SER A 468 23.53 -0.22 36.39
C SER A 468 22.12 -0.39 36.97
N HIS A 469 21.09 -0.48 36.11
CA HIS A 469 19.67 -0.59 36.51
C HIS A 469 19.15 0.57 37.36
N ARG A 470 19.77 1.75 37.28
CA ARG A 470 19.23 2.96 37.91
C ARG A 470 18.24 3.62 36.97
N ILE A 471 17.10 4.02 37.53
CA ILE A 471 16.05 4.67 36.73
C ILE A 471 16.18 6.18 36.91
N TRP A 472 16.52 6.85 35.83
CA TRP A 472 16.62 8.31 35.73
C TRP A 472 15.32 8.90 35.22
N ILE A 473 14.80 9.92 35.86
CA ILE A 473 13.57 10.59 35.51
C ILE A 473 13.89 12.02 35.09
N LEU A 474 13.64 12.33 33.85
CA LEU A 474 13.90 13.62 33.24
C LEU A 474 12.66 14.49 33.29
N SER A 475 12.80 15.70 33.83
CA SER A 475 11.67 16.63 33.98
C SER A 475 12.07 18.01 33.48
N GLU A 476 11.06 18.84 33.15
CA GLU A 476 11.27 20.25 32.85
C GLU A 476 11.87 21.05 34.02
N LYS A 477 11.81 20.52 35.25
CA LYS A 477 12.30 21.16 36.49
C LYS A 477 13.51 20.45 37.12
N GLY A 478 14.18 19.57 36.35
CA GLY A 478 15.39 18.92 36.81
C GLY A 478 15.38 17.41 36.62
N LEU A 479 16.37 16.79 37.26
CA LEU A 479 16.64 15.35 37.15
C LEU A 479 16.33 14.65 38.48
N TYR A 480 15.70 13.48 38.39
CA TYR A 480 15.41 12.64 39.56
C TYR A 480 15.95 11.23 39.32
N LEU A 481 16.21 10.52 40.40
CA LEU A 481 16.83 9.21 40.39
C LEU A 481 16.13 8.24 41.35
N ILE A 482 15.77 7.08 40.88
CA ILE A 482 15.38 5.93 41.70
C ILE A 482 16.60 5.05 41.92
N ARG A 483 17.16 5.03 43.12
CA ARG A 483 18.41 4.31 43.45
C ARG A 483 18.20 2.91 43.94
N ARG A 484 17.13 2.67 44.66
CA ARG A 484 16.80 1.37 45.28
C ARG A 484 15.37 0.99 44.95
N PRO A 485 15.16 -0.11 44.27
CA PRO A 485 13.83 -0.54 43.87
C PRO A 485 13.01 -1.11 45.07
N ASP A 486 13.68 -1.69 46.07
CA ASP A 486 13.09 -2.32 47.24
C ASP A 486 12.52 -1.33 48.28
N THR A 487 13.07 -0.15 48.37
CA THR A 487 12.52 0.99 49.13
C THR A 487 12.32 2.17 48.19
N PRO A 488 11.11 2.34 47.68
CA PRO A 488 10.89 3.36 46.65
C PRO A 488 11.11 4.77 47.22
N SER A 489 12.28 5.34 46.92
CA SER A 489 12.58 6.75 47.18
C SER A 489 13.04 7.38 45.88
N ILE A 490 12.43 8.51 45.55
CA ILE A 490 12.78 9.29 44.40
C ILE A 490 13.65 10.46 44.85
N ASP A 491 14.94 10.38 44.54
CA ASP A 491 15.87 11.41 44.94
C ASP A 491 15.97 12.51 43.87
N LYS A 492 15.76 13.75 44.25
CA LYS A 492 16.06 14.88 43.34
C LYS A 492 17.58 15.11 43.31
N ILE A 493 18.12 15.17 42.11
CA ILE A 493 19.53 15.52 41.90
C ILE A 493 19.71 17.02 42.20
N THR A 494 20.53 17.33 43.18
CA THR A 494 20.76 18.69 43.71
C THR A 494 21.97 19.37 43.08
N ASP A 495 22.60 18.75 42.08
CA ASP A 495 23.70 19.38 41.35
C ASP A 495 23.26 20.70 40.72
N ALA A 496 24.07 21.73 40.87
CA ALA A 496 23.73 23.09 40.41
C ALA A 496 23.44 23.18 38.88
N LEU A 497 24.02 22.28 38.08
CA LEU A 497 23.78 22.20 36.64
C LEU A 497 22.43 21.51 36.30
N MET A 498 21.95 20.65 37.21
CA MET A 498 20.71 19.87 36.98
C MET A 498 19.48 20.54 37.56
N VAL A 499 19.62 21.39 38.53
CA VAL A 499 18.50 22.12 39.15
C VAL A 499 17.87 23.07 38.14
N ASN A 500 16.59 22.85 37.85
CA ASN A 500 15.79 23.59 36.85
C ASN A 500 16.29 23.47 35.41
N SER A 501 17.09 22.44 35.07
CA SER A 501 17.39 22.09 33.67
C SER A 501 16.20 21.41 33.05
N ALA A 502 15.70 21.94 31.94
CA ALA A 502 14.67 21.29 31.15
C ALA A 502 15.34 20.18 30.30
N LEU A 503 15.26 18.94 30.76
CA LEU A 503 15.83 17.77 30.08
C LEU A 503 14.76 17.09 29.24
N THR A 504 15.14 16.62 28.05
CA THR A 504 14.20 16.05 27.07
C THR A 504 14.39 14.55 26.86
N ASP A 505 15.64 14.06 26.90
CA ASP A 505 15.98 12.66 26.67
C ASP A 505 17.36 12.32 27.20
N ALA A 506 17.72 11.02 27.27
CA ALA A 506 19.00 10.55 27.76
C ALA A 506 19.48 9.30 27.00
N ALA A 507 20.80 9.11 26.95
CA ALA A 507 21.45 7.93 26.40
C ALA A 507 22.70 7.58 27.20
N GLU A 508 23.12 6.31 27.16
CA GLU A 508 24.37 5.81 27.71
C GLU A 508 25.33 5.44 26.60
N SER A 509 26.53 5.96 26.64
CA SER A 509 27.63 5.62 25.71
C SER A 509 28.38 4.36 26.20
N PRO A 510 29.16 3.69 25.31
CA PRO A 510 29.88 2.46 25.65
C PRO A 510 30.88 2.59 26.80
N ASP A 511 31.34 3.80 27.08
CA ASP A 511 32.20 4.13 28.22
C ASP A 511 31.42 4.32 29.54
N HIS A 512 30.15 3.96 29.57
CA HIS A 512 29.20 4.17 30.66
C HIS A 512 28.95 5.64 31.04
N SER A 513 29.37 6.61 30.20
CA SER A 513 28.97 7.99 30.41
C SER A 513 27.48 8.14 30.05
N LEU A 514 26.74 8.82 30.95
CA LEU A 514 25.34 9.13 30.70
C LEU A 514 25.22 10.53 30.10
N TRP A 515 24.46 10.62 29.04
CA TRP A 515 24.20 11.86 28.34
C TRP A 515 22.77 12.28 28.51
N PHE A 516 22.56 13.50 28.99
CA PHE A 516 21.22 14.08 29.13
C PHE A 516 21.08 15.25 28.17
N LEU A 517 20.06 15.22 27.36
CA LEU A 517 19.77 16.25 26.35
C LEU A 517 18.89 17.33 26.96
N GLY A 518 19.38 18.56 26.93
CA GLY A 518 18.57 19.75 27.19
C GLY A 518 18.33 20.55 25.93
N PRO A 519 17.55 21.63 25.98
CA PRO A 519 17.13 22.39 24.80
C PRO A 519 18.28 22.91 23.93
N ARG A 520 19.43 23.21 24.53
CA ARG A 520 20.60 23.78 23.86
C ARG A 520 21.92 23.31 24.49
N SER A 521 21.90 22.25 25.24
CA SER A 521 23.09 21.76 25.94
C SER A 521 22.99 20.27 26.11
N LEU A 522 24.08 19.57 26.01
CA LEU A 522 24.24 18.23 26.53
C LEU A 522 24.83 18.30 27.94
N TYR A 523 24.44 17.37 28.77
CA TYR A 523 24.98 17.20 30.09
C TYR A 523 25.56 15.80 30.19
N ARG A 524 26.86 15.72 30.42
CA ARG A 524 27.55 14.44 30.62
C ARG A 524 27.64 14.13 32.10
N PHE A 525 27.22 12.96 32.48
CA PHE A 525 27.46 12.38 33.79
C PHE A 525 28.46 11.25 33.67
N THR A 526 29.62 11.41 34.36
CA THR A 526 30.64 10.36 34.39
C THR A 526 30.49 9.60 35.69
N PRO A 527 30.16 8.30 35.67
CA PRO A 527 29.91 7.51 36.88
C PRO A 527 31.13 7.39 37.82
N SER A 528 32.35 7.35 37.25
CA SER A 528 33.58 7.27 38.02
C SER A 528 33.76 8.49 38.94
N ASP A 529 33.47 9.67 38.46
CA ASP A 529 33.71 10.94 39.15
C ASP A 529 32.47 11.48 39.83
N ARG A 530 31.33 10.89 39.52
CA ARG A 530 29.97 11.32 39.97
C ARG A 530 29.71 12.82 39.69
N ARG A 531 30.22 13.31 38.56
CA ARG A 531 30.17 14.73 38.21
C ARG A 531 29.36 14.95 36.94
N PHE A 532 28.57 16.01 36.92
CA PHE A 532 27.93 16.53 35.74
C PHE A 532 28.82 17.60 35.07
N THR A 533 28.90 17.52 33.73
CA THR A 533 29.55 18.53 32.91
C THR A 533 28.55 19.04 31.87
N ARG A 534 28.42 20.35 31.76
CA ARG A 534 27.53 20.94 30.73
C ARG A 534 28.34 21.26 29.49
N ILE A 535 27.84 20.79 28.33
CA ILE A 535 28.44 21.01 27.00
C ILE A 535 27.41 21.78 26.18
N PRO A 536 27.66 23.07 25.87
CA PRO A 536 26.73 23.87 25.07
C PRO A 536 26.70 23.39 23.63
N LEU A 537 25.49 23.37 23.02
CA LEU A 537 25.29 23.10 21.61
C LEU A 537 25.17 24.44 20.89
N ASP A 538 25.93 24.60 19.83
CA ASP A 538 25.85 25.78 18.94
C ASP A 538 24.74 25.56 17.91
N ILE A 539 23.48 25.70 18.37
CA ILE A 539 22.29 25.56 17.55
C ILE A 539 21.42 26.81 17.67
N PRO A 540 20.69 27.21 16.60
CA PRO A 540 19.79 28.36 16.61
C PRO A 540 18.78 28.31 17.77
N SER A 541 18.43 29.43 18.35
CA SER A 541 17.50 29.49 19.48
C SER A 541 16.08 29.00 19.15
N THR A 542 15.74 28.96 17.88
CA THR A 542 14.45 28.46 17.37
C THR A 542 14.40 26.94 17.23
N VAL A 543 15.57 26.28 17.23
CA VAL A 543 15.67 24.83 17.08
C VAL A 543 15.61 24.16 18.45
N ARG A 544 14.79 23.14 18.59
CA ARG A 544 14.67 22.31 19.80
C ARG A 544 15.04 20.88 19.45
N MET A 545 16.10 20.39 20.06
CA MET A 545 16.43 18.98 20.05
C MET A 545 15.61 18.24 21.11
N ARG A 546 15.25 17.00 20.84
CA ARG A 546 14.28 16.24 21.65
C ARG A 546 14.73 14.83 21.98
N ASN A 547 15.49 14.20 21.10
CA ASN A 547 15.87 12.80 21.19
C ASN A 547 17.38 12.66 21.08
N ILE A 548 17.95 11.67 21.75
CA ILE A 548 19.36 11.35 21.73
C ILE A 548 19.56 9.84 21.64
N ALA A 549 20.55 9.42 20.84
CA ALA A 549 21.02 8.04 20.80
C ALA A 549 22.55 8.03 20.80
N ALA A 550 23.13 7.16 21.59
CA ALA A 550 24.59 6.96 21.65
C ALA A 550 24.97 5.75 20.79
N VAL A 551 25.93 5.95 19.90
CA VAL A 551 26.39 4.92 18.96
C VAL A 551 27.54 4.12 19.59
N PRO A 552 27.74 2.83 19.22
CA PRO A 552 28.84 2.02 19.73
C PRO A 552 30.25 2.59 19.48
N ASP A 553 30.41 3.45 18.48
CA ASP A 553 31.66 4.15 18.19
C ASP A 553 31.96 5.34 19.13
N GLY A 554 31.05 5.64 20.07
CA GLY A 554 31.16 6.74 21.02
C GLY A 554 30.62 8.08 20.52
N THR A 555 30.08 8.14 19.32
CA THR A 555 29.40 9.33 18.80
C THR A 555 27.93 9.40 19.27
N LEU A 556 27.32 10.57 19.11
CA LEU A 556 25.92 10.79 19.48
C LEU A 556 25.10 11.28 18.29
N TRP A 557 23.91 10.74 18.14
CA TRP A 557 22.88 11.32 17.28
C TRP A 557 21.85 12.06 18.12
N ILE A 558 21.56 13.30 17.75
CA ILE A 558 20.49 14.08 18.36
C ILE A 558 19.47 14.50 17.32
N GLY A 559 18.19 14.33 17.63
CA GLY A 559 17.08 14.61 16.74
C GLY A 559 16.12 15.65 17.30
N GLY A 560 15.44 16.38 16.43
CA GLY A 560 14.43 17.36 16.84
C GLY A 560 13.69 18.00 15.66
N MET A 561 13.27 19.25 15.83
CA MET A 561 12.44 19.95 14.83
C MET A 561 13.19 20.38 13.55
N ALA A 562 14.51 20.31 13.54
CA ALA A 562 15.34 20.73 12.41
C ALA A 562 16.08 19.57 11.73
N GLY A 563 15.75 18.32 12.06
CA GLY A 563 16.41 17.13 11.57
C GLY A 563 17.32 16.50 12.64
N LEU A 564 18.41 15.90 12.18
CA LEU A 564 19.36 15.17 12.99
C LEU A 564 20.73 15.85 12.94
N LEU A 565 21.45 15.78 14.05
CA LEU A 565 22.86 16.11 14.12
C LEU A 565 23.63 14.89 14.59
N HIS A 566 24.72 14.58 13.91
CA HIS A 566 25.69 13.57 14.30
C HIS A 566 26.88 14.28 14.97
N LEU A 567 27.14 13.94 16.21
CA LEU A 567 28.07 14.65 17.07
C LEU A 567 29.19 13.74 17.53
N GLN A 568 30.40 14.22 17.44
CA GLN A 568 31.53 13.69 18.16
C GLN A 568 31.86 14.63 19.31
N ILE A 569 32.07 14.06 20.48
CA ILE A 569 32.41 14.85 21.67
C ILE A 569 33.77 14.42 22.15
N ASP A 570 34.74 15.36 22.11
CA ASP A 570 36.05 15.21 22.67
C ASP A 570 36.21 16.15 23.88
N ARG A 571 36.20 15.55 25.07
CA ARG A 571 36.15 16.24 26.37
C ARG A 571 34.92 17.14 26.47
N ASP A 572 35.07 18.46 26.29
CA ASP A 572 34.00 19.46 26.36
C ASP A 572 33.75 20.13 24.99
N HIS A 573 34.41 19.66 23.95
CA HIS A 573 34.26 20.19 22.59
C HIS A 573 33.31 19.32 21.73
N VAL A 574 32.34 19.97 21.11
CA VAL A 574 31.38 19.30 20.22
C VAL A 574 31.79 19.55 18.77
N THR A 575 32.02 18.50 18.04
CA THR A 575 32.20 18.55 16.58
C THR A 575 30.97 17.97 15.93
N VAL A 576 30.32 18.74 15.07
CA VAL A 576 29.23 18.25 14.23
C VAL A 576 29.85 17.51 13.06
N LEU A 577 29.67 16.19 13.03
CA LEU A 577 30.18 15.34 11.96
C LEU A 577 29.24 15.40 10.74
N ASP A 578 27.93 15.42 10.98
CA ASP A 578 26.93 15.46 9.93
C ASP A 578 25.65 16.17 10.41
N SER A 579 24.91 16.75 9.46
CA SER A 579 23.62 17.39 9.68
C SER A 579 22.62 16.89 8.64
N VAL A 580 21.69 16.06 9.07
CA VAL A 580 20.74 15.36 8.20
C VAL A 580 19.35 15.98 8.33
N SER A 581 18.84 16.43 7.20
CA SER A 581 17.49 17.00 7.07
C SER A 581 16.91 16.65 5.70
N LYS A 582 15.72 17.15 5.36
CA LYS A 582 15.21 17.00 3.99
C LYS A 582 16.24 17.48 2.95
N PRO A 583 16.41 16.74 1.83
CA PRO A 583 15.63 15.58 1.36
C PRO A 583 16.16 14.21 1.81
N LEU A 584 17.23 14.13 2.60
CA LEU A 584 17.83 12.85 3.02
C LEU A 584 16.91 12.04 3.97
N ILE A 585 16.13 12.75 4.79
CA ILE A 585 15.08 12.15 5.61
C ILE A 585 13.72 12.73 5.23
N ALA A 586 12.66 11.93 5.41
CA ALA A 586 11.31 12.29 4.97
C ALA A 586 10.75 13.55 5.64
N SER A 587 11.10 13.79 6.88
CA SER A 587 10.68 14.99 7.63
C SER A 587 11.79 15.47 8.55
N SER A 588 11.93 16.78 8.68
CA SER A 588 12.84 17.39 9.64
C SER A 588 12.31 17.38 11.08
N ASP A 589 11.03 17.07 11.31
CA ASP A 589 10.46 16.90 12.66
C ASP A 589 10.60 15.45 13.12
N VAL A 590 11.70 15.20 13.84
CA VAL A 590 12.08 13.88 14.35
C VAL A 590 11.32 13.60 15.65
N GLN A 591 10.60 12.47 15.68
CA GLN A 591 9.79 12.05 16.83
C GLN A 591 10.56 11.08 17.75
N PHE A 592 11.33 10.18 17.20
CA PHE A 592 12.24 9.33 17.97
C PHE A 592 13.54 9.10 17.21
N VAL A 593 14.58 8.77 17.96
CA VAL A 593 15.87 8.27 17.47
C VAL A 593 16.22 7.04 18.31
N GLY A 594 16.55 5.94 17.68
CA GLY A 594 16.89 4.69 18.36
C GLY A 594 17.90 3.88 17.57
N LEU A 595 18.56 2.95 18.25
CA LEU A 595 19.48 1.99 17.65
C LEU A 595 18.93 0.58 17.83
N ASP A 596 19.05 -0.26 16.80
CA ASP A 596 18.77 -1.68 16.93
C ASP A 596 20.04 -2.48 17.30
N THR A 597 19.86 -3.78 17.48
CA THR A 597 20.95 -4.70 17.85
C THR A 597 22.05 -4.83 16.80
N ARG A 598 21.77 -4.43 15.53
CA ARG A 598 22.75 -4.37 14.44
C ARG A 598 23.54 -3.07 14.43
N GLY A 599 23.12 -2.09 15.24
CA GLY A 599 23.68 -0.74 15.24
C GLY A 599 23.08 0.18 14.15
N TRP A 600 21.97 -0.21 13.52
CA TRP A 600 21.25 0.65 12.60
C TRP A 600 20.53 1.74 13.36
N LEU A 601 20.60 2.96 12.82
CA LEU A 601 19.93 4.12 13.38
C LEU A 601 18.51 4.24 12.81
N TRP A 602 17.53 4.23 13.68
CA TRP A 602 16.12 4.36 13.37
C TRP A 602 15.62 5.75 13.74
N VAL A 603 14.92 6.40 12.81
CA VAL A 603 14.45 7.78 12.95
C VAL A 603 13.01 7.86 12.54
N GLY A 604 12.14 8.00 13.53
CA GLY A 604 10.72 8.17 13.29
C GLY A 604 10.33 9.63 13.09
N SER A 605 9.39 9.86 12.20
CA SER A 605 8.86 11.18 11.87
C SER A 605 7.36 11.12 11.53
N SER A 606 6.74 12.25 11.22
CA SER A 606 5.38 12.31 10.71
C SER A 606 5.23 11.89 9.23
N ALA A 607 6.32 11.55 8.57
CA ALA A 607 6.34 11.21 7.14
C ALA A 607 6.93 9.83 6.85
N GLY A 608 7.10 9.00 7.87
CA GLY A 608 7.66 7.66 7.79
C GLY A 608 8.82 7.43 8.74
N VAL A 609 9.44 6.28 8.61
CA VAL A 609 10.58 5.84 9.42
C VAL A 609 11.80 5.78 8.53
N ASN A 610 12.79 6.60 8.83
CA ASN A 610 14.09 6.53 8.16
C ASN A 610 15.02 5.58 8.93
N VAL A 611 15.79 4.80 8.19
CA VAL A 611 16.78 3.85 8.72
C VAL A 611 18.13 4.14 8.07
N PHE A 612 19.17 4.27 8.90
CA PHE A 612 20.54 4.43 8.45
C PHE A 612 21.36 3.20 8.86
N ASP A 613 21.89 2.48 7.88
CA ASP A 613 22.65 1.24 8.09
C ASP A 613 24.15 1.47 8.29
N GLY A 614 24.56 2.73 8.48
CA GLY A 614 25.97 3.15 8.53
C GLY A 614 26.50 3.63 7.18
N SER A 615 25.78 3.38 6.08
CA SER A 615 26.19 3.76 4.71
C SER A 615 25.12 4.57 3.98
N GLN A 616 23.87 4.20 4.12
CA GLN A 616 22.75 4.74 3.35
C GLN A 616 21.51 4.97 4.22
N TRP A 617 20.80 6.05 3.90
CA TRP A 617 19.47 6.32 4.43
C TRP A 617 18.41 5.62 3.59
N ARG A 618 17.44 5.00 4.26
CA ARG A 618 16.27 4.39 3.63
C ARG A 618 15.02 4.81 4.35
N LEU A 619 13.92 4.95 3.62
CA LEU A 619 12.63 5.37 4.15
C LEU A 619 11.63 4.21 4.06
N LEU A 620 11.01 3.88 5.19
CA LEU A 620 9.90 2.96 5.27
C LEU A 620 8.58 3.74 5.35
N THR A 621 7.60 3.30 4.56
CA THR A 621 6.30 3.95 4.39
C THR A 621 5.16 2.91 4.40
N ARG A 622 3.95 3.33 4.08
CA ARG A 622 2.83 2.41 3.89
C ARG A 622 3.05 1.40 2.77
N GLN A 623 3.86 1.73 1.77
CA GLN A 623 4.18 0.80 0.69
C GLN A 623 4.98 -0.41 1.18
N ASP A 624 5.69 -0.26 2.29
CA ASP A 624 6.43 -1.32 2.96
C ASP A 624 5.58 -2.11 3.96
N GLY A 625 4.29 -1.78 4.08
CA GLY A 625 3.33 -2.47 4.95
C GLY A 625 3.06 -1.75 6.29
N LEU A 626 3.63 -0.57 6.53
CA LEU A 626 3.34 0.19 7.74
C LEU A 626 1.89 0.69 7.71
N ILE A 627 1.15 0.50 8.80
CA ILE A 627 -0.23 0.98 8.90
C ILE A 627 -0.30 2.51 8.94
N SER A 628 0.71 3.14 9.53
CA SER A 628 0.83 4.59 9.61
C SER A 628 2.25 5.05 9.38
N ILE A 629 2.41 6.21 8.74
CA ILE A 629 3.69 6.90 8.58
C ILE A 629 3.96 7.95 9.66
N ASP A 630 2.95 8.29 10.47
CA ASP A 630 3.06 9.29 11.52
C ASP A 630 3.38 8.60 12.85
N THR A 631 4.67 8.59 13.19
CA THR A 631 5.19 7.91 14.38
C THR A 631 5.08 8.78 15.62
N ASN A 632 5.04 8.14 16.78
CA ASN A 632 4.96 8.84 18.06
C ASN A 632 6.33 8.97 18.74
N ARG A 633 6.40 9.94 19.65
CA ARG A 633 7.61 10.24 20.41
C ARG A 633 7.95 9.08 21.34
N SER A 634 9.21 8.64 21.31
CA SER A 634 9.74 7.59 22.19
C SER A 634 9.04 6.22 22.08
N ALA A 635 8.28 5.99 21.03
CA ALA A 635 7.59 4.73 20.78
C ALA A 635 8.44 3.84 19.85
N PHE A 636 9.62 3.46 20.30
CA PHE A 636 10.56 2.62 19.57
C PHE A 636 11.13 1.58 20.53
N LEU A 637 11.15 0.33 20.11
CA LEU A 637 11.77 -0.78 20.84
C LEU A 637 12.48 -1.69 19.84
N ALA A 638 13.76 -1.89 20.02
CA ALA A 638 14.54 -2.89 19.31
C ALA A 638 14.63 -4.16 20.13
N GLU A 639 14.25 -5.30 19.53
CA GLU A 639 14.26 -6.60 20.17
C GLU A 639 15.62 -7.31 20.01
N SER A 640 15.88 -8.25 20.89
CA SER A 640 17.13 -9.03 20.85
C SER A 640 17.26 -9.95 19.66
N ASP A 641 16.14 -10.34 19.04
CA ASP A 641 16.07 -11.14 17.81
C ASP A 641 16.30 -10.31 16.55
N GLY A 642 16.43 -9.00 16.67
CA GLY A 642 16.63 -8.07 15.56
C GLY A 642 15.33 -7.48 15.00
N SER A 643 14.17 -7.90 15.49
CA SER A 643 12.90 -7.27 15.13
C SER A 643 12.76 -5.90 15.81
N VAL A 644 11.85 -5.08 15.31
CA VAL A 644 11.67 -3.71 15.78
C VAL A 644 10.20 -3.37 15.94
N TRP A 645 9.84 -2.81 17.09
CA TRP A 645 8.52 -2.28 17.36
C TRP A 645 8.50 -0.76 17.27
N ILE A 646 7.47 -0.21 16.64
CA ILE A 646 7.27 1.23 16.47
C ILE A 646 5.83 1.60 16.80
N GLY A 647 5.66 2.58 17.68
CA GLY A 647 4.34 3.15 17.94
C GLY A 647 4.05 4.33 17.02
N ALA A 648 2.87 4.33 16.46
CA ALA A 648 2.40 5.33 15.52
C ALA A 648 0.98 5.80 15.87
N LYS A 649 0.50 6.82 15.17
CA LYS A 649 -0.87 7.31 15.30
C LYS A 649 -1.93 6.42 14.63
N GLY A 650 -1.57 5.29 14.12
CA GLY A 650 -2.47 4.32 13.51
C GLY A 650 -2.30 2.92 14.08
N GLY A 651 -1.58 2.76 15.20
CA GLY A 651 -1.35 1.49 15.87
C GLY A 651 0.10 1.24 16.25
N ALA A 652 0.37 0.01 16.71
CA ALA A 652 1.70 -0.53 16.89
C ALA A 652 2.13 -1.30 15.65
N ILE A 653 3.35 -1.08 15.23
CA ILE A 653 3.97 -1.69 14.06
C ILE A 653 5.10 -2.58 14.55
N HIS A 654 5.13 -3.83 14.13
CA HIS A 654 6.22 -4.77 14.35
C HIS A 654 6.89 -5.15 13.04
N LEU A 655 8.12 -4.79 12.90
CA LEU A 655 8.98 -5.17 11.78
C LEU A 655 9.73 -6.44 12.16
N LEU A 656 9.35 -7.56 11.56
CA LEU A 656 9.87 -8.88 11.91
C LEU A 656 11.32 -9.05 11.43
N HIS A 657 11.56 -8.72 10.17
CA HIS A 657 12.84 -8.89 9.49
C HIS A 657 13.23 -7.61 8.73
N PRO A 658 13.61 -6.54 9.46
CA PRO A 658 13.96 -5.27 8.82
C PRO A 658 15.04 -5.40 7.76
N GLU A 659 15.97 -6.35 7.91
CA GLU A 659 17.03 -6.63 6.95
C GLU A 659 16.51 -7.06 5.58
N HIS A 660 15.38 -7.75 5.49
CA HIS A 660 14.78 -8.15 4.22
C HIS A 660 14.17 -6.93 3.52
N LEU A 661 13.41 -6.11 4.25
CA LEU A 661 12.83 -4.87 3.71
C LEU A 661 13.91 -3.91 3.19
N LEU A 662 15.05 -3.87 3.89
CA LEU A 662 16.15 -2.98 3.59
C LEU A 662 17.24 -3.63 2.71
N SER A 663 17.11 -4.92 2.38
CA SER A 663 18.08 -5.61 1.53
C SER A 663 18.13 -5.00 0.12
N PRO A 664 19.28 -4.97 -0.53
CA PRO A 664 19.41 -4.43 -1.88
C PRO A 664 18.75 -5.37 -2.89
N SER A 665 17.45 -5.15 -3.19
CA SER A 665 16.87 -5.70 -4.41
C SER A 665 17.38 -4.92 -5.61
N LEU A 666 17.75 -5.61 -6.67
CA LEU A 666 18.18 -4.96 -7.91
C LEU A 666 16.97 -4.22 -8.50
N LEU A 667 17.11 -2.92 -8.68
CA LEU A 667 16.18 -2.16 -9.52
C LEU A 667 16.45 -2.56 -10.96
N ASP A 668 15.43 -3.13 -11.58
CA ASP A 668 15.44 -3.41 -13.01
C ASP A 668 14.65 -2.32 -13.75
N VAL A 669 15.16 -1.85 -14.87
CA VAL A 669 14.45 -0.94 -15.75
C VAL A 669 14.46 -1.50 -17.16
N ARG A 670 13.32 -1.43 -17.85
CA ARG A 670 13.17 -1.99 -19.20
C ARG A 670 12.30 -1.09 -20.05
N PHE A 671 12.58 -1.08 -21.36
CA PHE A 671 11.63 -0.56 -22.32
C PHE A 671 10.53 -1.59 -22.57
N THR A 672 9.29 -1.20 -22.38
CA THR A 672 8.12 -2.02 -22.72
C THR A 672 7.74 -1.84 -24.19
N SER A 673 7.96 -0.63 -24.73
CA SER A 673 7.80 -0.29 -26.14
C SER A 673 8.70 0.90 -26.46
N ALA A 674 9.34 0.86 -27.58
CA ALA A 674 10.12 1.99 -28.10
C ALA A 674 9.92 2.06 -29.60
N THR A 675 9.36 3.14 -30.11
CA THR A 675 9.13 3.35 -31.54
C THR A 675 9.65 4.71 -31.99
N LEU A 676 10.19 4.74 -33.19
CA LEU A 676 10.54 5.96 -33.88
C LEU A 676 9.75 5.99 -35.22
N GLY A 677 8.71 6.82 -35.25
CA GLY A 677 7.66 6.69 -36.26
C GLY A 677 7.02 5.29 -36.19
N ASP A 678 6.96 4.60 -37.33
CA ASP A 678 6.41 3.24 -37.43
C ASP A 678 7.44 2.14 -37.15
N THR A 679 8.68 2.49 -36.81
CA THR A 679 9.77 1.51 -36.60
C THR A 679 9.97 1.23 -35.13
N VAL A 680 9.95 -0.05 -34.75
CA VAL A 680 10.25 -0.52 -33.40
C VAL A 680 11.78 -0.47 -33.20
N LEU A 681 12.19 0.18 -32.12
CA LEU A 681 13.58 0.27 -31.71
C LEU A 681 13.95 -0.94 -30.83
N SER A 682 15.14 -1.49 -31.10
CA SER A 682 15.74 -2.54 -30.28
C SER A 682 16.98 -2.01 -29.57
N GLN A 683 17.28 -2.55 -28.39
CA GLN A 683 18.53 -2.22 -27.67
C GLN A 683 19.80 -2.69 -28.40
N TYR A 684 19.65 -3.58 -29.35
CA TYR A 684 20.78 -4.23 -30.05
C TYR A 684 21.03 -3.69 -31.45
N GLU A 685 20.15 -2.85 -31.96
CA GLU A 685 20.23 -2.30 -33.33
C GLU A 685 20.09 -0.80 -33.30
N ALA A 686 20.87 -0.10 -34.10
CA ALA A 686 20.76 1.33 -34.27
C ALA A 686 20.16 1.63 -35.67
N PRO A 687 18.83 1.63 -35.82
CA PRO A 687 18.18 1.82 -37.10
C PRO A 687 18.40 3.23 -37.62
N GLU A 688 18.56 3.36 -38.93
CA GLU A 688 18.60 4.61 -39.63
C GLU A 688 17.25 4.95 -40.25
N LEU A 689 16.70 6.09 -39.91
CA LEU A 689 15.34 6.48 -40.27
C LEU A 689 15.31 7.86 -40.95
N PRO A 690 14.43 8.05 -41.92
CA PRO A 690 14.26 9.34 -42.56
C PRO A 690 13.64 10.36 -41.59
N TRP A 691 14.06 11.61 -41.66
CA TRP A 691 13.63 12.71 -40.79
C TRP A 691 12.12 12.98 -40.74
N LYS A 692 11.36 12.58 -41.77
CA LYS A 692 9.94 12.93 -41.94
C LYS A 692 9.01 12.36 -40.87
N ASN A 693 9.36 11.25 -40.21
CA ASN A 693 8.52 10.56 -39.24
C ASN A 693 9.28 10.34 -37.93
N ALA A 694 10.16 11.28 -37.55
CA ALA A 694 11.01 11.13 -36.36
C ALA A 694 10.27 11.55 -35.08
N GLU A 695 9.18 10.85 -34.76
CA GLU A 695 8.50 10.92 -33.48
C GLU A 695 8.93 9.72 -32.62
N LEU A 696 9.61 10.00 -31.53
CA LEU A 696 10.07 8.96 -30.59
C LEU A 696 9.03 8.76 -29.48
N ASN A 697 8.44 7.60 -29.46
CA ASN A 697 7.56 7.16 -28.39
C ASN A 697 8.26 6.08 -27.58
N LEU A 698 8.36 6.30 -26.30
CA LEU A 698 9.02 5.40 -25.37
C LEU A 698 8.05 5.06 -24.25
N HIS A 699 7.90 3.78 -24.01
CA HIS A 699 7.27 3.26 -22.81
C HIS A 699 8.29 2.41 -22.05
N PHE A 700 8.35 2.58 -20.75
CA PHE A 700 9.31 1.91 -19.91
C PHE A 700 8.74 1.66 -18.52
N THR A 701 9.29 0.68 -17.84
CA THR A 701 8.84 0.31 -16.51
C THR A 701 10.00 -0.21 -15.66
N SER A 702 9.77 -0.25 -14.36
CA SER A 702 10.58 -1.00 -13.40
C SER A 702 9.69 -2.04 -12.75
N LEU A 703 10.07 -3.32 -12.85
CA LEU A 703 9.26 -4.45 -12.35
C LEU A 703 9.37 -4.66 -10.83
N ASN A 704 9.59 -3.60 -10.08
CA ASN A 704 9.59 -3.65 -8.63
C ASN A 704 8.19 -3.36 -8.08
N PHE A 705 7.32 -4.37 -8.12
CA PHE A 705 5.94 -4.25 -7.64
C PHE A 705 5.82 -3.91 -6.14
N ALA A 706 6.85 -4.16 -5.34
CA ALA A 706 6.80 -3.84 -3.92
C ALA A 706 6.67 -2.34 -3.66
N ARG A 707 7.15 -1.51 -4.61
CA ARG A 707 7.27 -0.07 -4.43
C ARG A 707 6.74 0.75 -5.61
N ASP A 708 5.64 0.30 -6.20
CA ASP A 708 4.94 1.07 -7.22
C ASP A 708 4.63 2.48 -6.71
N GLY A 709 4.97 3.51 -7.47
CA GLY A 709 4.74 4.91 -7.14
C GLY A 709 5.88 5.63 -6.41
N SER A 710 6.87 4.93 -5.81
CA SER A 710 8.09 5.57 -5.28
C SER A 710 9.23 5.62 -6.29
N ILE A 711 9.14 4.81 -7.34
CA ILE A 711 10.15 4.77 -8.40
C ILE A 711 10.00 5.98 -9.29
N ARG A 712 11.11 6.64 -9.57
CA ARG A 712 11.25 7.67 -10.58
C ARG A 712 12.20 7.21 -11.66
N PHE A 713 12.03 7.78 -12.83
CA PHE A 713 12.91 7.52 -13.97
C PHE A 713 13.74 8.76 -14.26
N ARG A 714 15.03 8.54 -14.36
CA ARG A 714 15.97 9.55 -14.84
C ARG A 714 16.32 9.21 -16.27
N TYR A 715 16.21 10.19 -17.15
CA TYR A 715 16.43 10.00 -18.58
C TYR A 715 17.17 11.17 -19.20
N ARG A 716 17.81 10.92 -20.33
CA ARG A 716 18.36 11.95 -21.22
C ARG A 716 18.42 11.46 -22.65
N LEU A 717 18.26 12.38 -23.60
CA LEU A 717 18.47 12.13 -25.02
C LEU A 717 19.78 12.78 -25.43
N VAL A 718 20.86 12.00 -25.45
CA VAL A 718 22.19 12.44 -25.90
C VAL A 718 22.10 12.73 -27.41
N GLY A 719 22.57 13.88 -27.82
CA GLY A 719 22.40 14.43 -29.20
C GLY A 719 21.39 15.57 -29.28
N LYS A 720 20.42 15.65 -28.32
CA LYS A 720 19.49 16.78 -28.22
C LYS A 720 19.62 17.50 -26.88
N GLU A 721 19.76 16.76 -25.78
CA GLU A 721 19.83 17.29 -24.41
C GLU A 721 20.92 16.55 -23.63
N GLY A 722 21.91 17.28 -23.10
CA GLY A 722 23.02 16.67 -22.35
C GLY A 722 22.73 16.42 -20.85
N ARG A 723 21.65 16.96 -20.31
CA ARG A 723 21.34 16.89 -18.87
C ARG A 723 20.34 15.78 -18.56
N TRP A 724 20.51 15.13 -17.44
CA TRP A 724 19.53 14.19 -16.88
C TRP A 724 18.28 14.94 -16.45
N ARG A 725 17.12 14.39 -16.78
CA ARG A 725 15.80 14.81 -16.33
C ARG A 725 15.15 13.69 -15.55
N GLU A 726 14.24 14.02 -14.65
CA GLU A 726 13.49 13.05 -13.89
C GLU A 726 11.98 13.13 -14.20
N THR A 727 11.33 11.98 -14.23
CA THR A 727 9.88 11.86 -14.39
C THR A 727 9.34 10.73 -13.51
N LYS A 728 8.05 10.82 -13.19
CA LYS A 728 7.26 9.70 -12.66
C LYS A 728 6.49 8.97 -13.76
N ASP A 729 6.42 9.57 -14.93
CA ASP A 729 5.67 9.00 -16.05
C ASP A 729 6.40 7.78 -16.59
N HIS A 730 5.65 6.80 -17.03
CA HIS A 730 6.14 5.57 -17.65
C HIS A 730 6.21 5.67 -19.17
N SER A 731 5.93 6.84 -19.72
CA SER A 731 6.01 7.11 -21.15
C SER A 731 6.61 8.48 -21.42
N LEU A 732 7.31 8.57 -22.52
CA LEU A 732 7.89 9.81 -23.02
C LEU A 732 7.64 9.91 -24.51
N HIS A 733 7.27 11.11 -24.93
CA HIS A 733 7.05 11.43 -26.32
C HIS A 733 7.96 12.60 -26.73
N TYR A 734 8.74 12.39 -27.76
CA TYR A 734 9.54 13.42 -28.40
C TYR A 734 9.07 13.63 -29.83
N SER A 735 8.49 14.79 -30.11
CA SER A 735 8.14 15.22 -31.47
C SER A 735 9.28 16.00 -32.10
N GLY A 736 9.40 15.88 -33.42
CA GLY A 736 10.29 16.71 -34.22
C GLY A 736 11.78 16.51 -33.88
N ILE A 737 12.24 15.27 -33.83
CA ILE A 737 13.65 14.95 -33.71
C ILE A 737 14.35 15.31 -35.03
N GLY A 738 15.27 16.24 -34.99
CA GLY A 738 16.05 16.65 -36.17
C GLY A 738 17.03 15.57 -36.63
N PRO A 739 17.70 15.78 -37.78
CA PRO A 739 18.76 14.88 -38.23
C PRO A 739 19.92 14.81 -37.23
N GLY A 740 20.44 13.61 -36.98
CA GLY A 740 21.56 13.41 -36.08
C GLY A 740 21.63 11.99 -35.52
N ASN A 741 22.69 11.75 -34.75
CA ASN A 741 22.87 10.51 -34.01
C ASN A 741 22.38 10.71 -32.56
N TYR A 742 21.51 9.84 -32.11
CA TYR A 742 20.89 9.96 -30.83
C TYR A 742 21.09 8.69 -30.00
N ARG A 743 21.29 8.89 -28.70
CA ARG A 743 21.27 7.83 -27.70
C ARG A 743 20.34 8.24 -26.55
N PHE A 744 19.21 7.58 -26.43
CA PHE A 744 18.33 7.73 -25.29
C PHE A 744 18.84 6.86 -24.14
N GLU A 745 19.06 7.44 -23.00
CA GLU A 745 19.52 6.76 -21.79
C GLU A 745 18.43 6.87 -20.71
N LEU A 746 18.17 5.75 -20.03
CA LEU A 746 17.16 5.60 -19.01
C LEU A 746 17.71 4.87 -17.80
N GLN A 747 17.34 5.33 -16.62
CA GLN A 747 17.69 4.74 -15.34
C GLN A 747 16.49 4.85 -14.40
N ALA A 748 16.16 3.79 -13.66
CA ALA A 748 15.19 3.85 -12.56
C ALA A 748 15.89 4.23 -11.25
N ILE A 749 15.20 5.02 -10.43
CA ILE A 749 15.67 5.47 -9.11
C ILE A 749 14.55 5.25 -8.11
N ASP A 750 14.86 4.56 -7.03
CA ASP A 750 14.06 4.50 -5.81
C ASP A 750 14.61 5.53 -4.82
N LEU A 751 13.89 6.63 -4.67
CA LEU A 751 14.33 7.72 -3.80
C LEU A 751 14.27 7.36 -2.31
N ASP A 752 13.30 6.53 -1.93
CA ASP A 752 13.09 6.17 -0.53
C ASP A 752 14.19 5.24 -0.03
N HIS A 753 14.63 4.30 -0.89
CA HIS A 753 15.71 3.37 -0.58
C HIS A 753 17.06 3.77 -1.18
N GLN A 754 17.12 4.93 -1.83
CA GLN A 754 18.33 5.47 -2.46
C GLN A 754 19.01 4.49 -3.43
N ARG A 755 18.21 3.75 -4.20
CA ARG A 755 18.69 2.75 -5.15
C ARG A 755 18.57 3.25 -6.56
N GLN A 756 19.46 2.77 -7.42
CA GLN A 756 19.49 3.08 -8.84
C GLN A 756 19.66 1.80 -9.64
N SER A 757 18.97 1.71 -10.79
CA SER A 757 19.22 0.65 -11.75
C SER A 757 20.51 0.90 -12.54
N SER A 758 20.95 -0.09 -13.31
CA SER A 758 21.87 0.16 -14.41
C SER A 758 21.22 1.09 -15.45
N VAL A 759 22.05 1.85 -16.17
CA VAL A 759 21.57 2.67 -17.27
C VAL A 759 21.34 1.77 -18.49
N ILE A 760 20.12 1.79 -19.01
CA ILE A 760 19.81 1.17 -20.29
C ILE A 760 19.74 2.22 -21.39
N SER A 761 20.07 1.86 -22.63
CA SER A 761 20.12 2.83 -23.72
C SER A 761 19.54 2.27 -25.03
N LEU A 762 18.98 3.18 -25.82
CA LEU A 762 18.55 2.96 -27.20
C LEU A 762 19.31 3.91 -28.09
N THR A 763 19.89 3.39 -29.17
CA THR A 763 20.60 4.21 -30.16
C THR A 763 19.85 4.20 -31.48
N PHE A 764 19.78 5.35 -32.15
CA PHE A 764 19.15 5.48 -33.46
C PHE A 764 19.74 6.67 -34.20
N ILE A 765 19.60 6.63 -35.52
CA ILE A 765 20.12 7.67 -36.45
C ILE A 765 18.95 8.24 -37.25
N VAL A 766 18.79 9.55 -37.19
CA VAL A 766 17.83 10.25 -38.02
C VAL A 766 18.61 10.87 -39.21
N GLN A 767 18.33 10.36 -40.41
CA GLN A 767 18.99 10.83 -41.62
C GLN A 767 18.54 12.25 -41.96
N PRO A 768 19.46 13.11 -42.46
CA PRO A 768 19.06 14.43 -42.90
C PRO A 768 18.15 14.33 -44.12
N PRO A 769 17.24 15.31 -44.31
CA PRO A 769 16.44 15.39 -45.52
C PRO A 769 17.35 15.53 -46.73
N TRP A 770 16.89 14.97 -47.88
CA TRP A 770 17.68 14.94 -49.09
C TRP A 770 18.22 16.33 -49.50
N TRP A 771 17.49 17.41 -49.14
CA TRP A 771 17.92 18.80 -49.42
C TRP A 771 19.02 19.33 -48.50
N GLN A 772 19.34 18.64 -47.41
CA GLN A 772 20.45 18.95 -46.52
C GLN A 772 21.68 18.07 -46.76
N THR A 773 21.63 17.19 -47.74
CA THR A 773 22.78 16.37 -48.12
C THR A 773 23.85 17.22 -48.82
N PRO A 774 25.15 16.94 -48.63
CA PRO A 774 26.22 17.68 -49.32
C PRO A 774 26.04 17.74 -50.83
N ALA A 775 25.48 16.70 -51.42
CA ALA A 775 25.20 16.64 -52.86
C ALA A 775 24.21 17.72 -53.31
N VAL A 776 23.18 18.03 -52.50
CA VAL A 776 22.20 19.08 -52.84
C VAL A 776 22.82 20.47 -52.67
N TYR A 777 23.66 20.67 -51.66
CA TYR A 777 24.38 21.93 -51.53
C TYR A 777 25.34 22.15 -52.70
N VAL A 778 26.02 21.11 -53.19
CA VAL A 778 26.83 21.18 -54.39
C VAL A 778 25.96 21.46 -55.62
N MET A 779 24.81 20.77 -55.76
CA MET A 779 23.84 21.04 -56.84
C MET A 779 23.30 22.48 -56.78
N LEU A 780 22.91 22.93 -55.58
CA LEU A 780 22.46 24.33 -55.38
C LEU A 780 23.56 25.32 -55.70
N PHE A 781 24.78 25.05 -55.31
CA PHE A 781 25.93 25.88 -55.64
C PHE A 781 26.17 25.91 -57.12
N VAL A 782 26.13 24.76 -57.81
CA VAL A 782 26.25 24.68 -59.30
C VAL A 782 25.07 25.37 -59.94
N PHE A 783 23.85 25.19 -59.46
CA PHE A 783 22.67 25.88 -59.96
C PHE A 783 22.73 27.37 -59.74
N LEU A 784 23.24 27.84 -58.59
CA LEU A 784 23.48 29.25 -58.29
C LEU A 784 24.53 29.86 -59.23
N LEU A 785 25.61 29.13 -59.54
CA LEU A 785 26.62 29.49 -60.45
C LEU A 785 26.04 29.61 -61.89
N LEU A 786 25.26 28.62 -62.36
CA LEU A 786 24.53 28.62 -63.60
C LEU A 786 23.53 29.76 -63.64
N ALA A 787 22.75 29.96 -62.56
CA ALA A 787 21.81 31.09 -62.46
C ALA A 787 22.53 32.46 -62.53
N LEU A 788 23.69 32.60 -61.86
CA LEU A 788 24.51 33.78 -61.92
C LEU A 788 25.05 34.04 -63.39
N VAL A 789 25.49 33.00 -64.09
CA VAL A 789 25.89 33.08 -65.52
C VAL A 789 24.67 33.43 -66.33
N LEU A 790 23.49 32.82 -66.12
CA LEU A 790 22.26 33.16 -66.87
C LEU A 790 21.78 34.59 -66.55
N VAL A 791 21.80 34.99 -65.24
CA VAL A 791 21.49 36.37 -64.85
C VAL A 791 22.45 37.35 -65.41
N TRP A 792 23.77 37.00 -65.49
CA TRP A 792 24.80 37.82 -66.11
C TRP A 792 24.52 37.95 -67.65
N GLN A 793 24.20 36.80 -68.31
CA GLN A 793 23.82 36.83 -69.76
C GLN A 793 22.49 37.55 -69.99
N TRP A 794 21.48 37.36 -69.06
CA TRP A 794 20.19 38.04 -69.10
C TRP A 794 20.35 39.55 -68.85
N ARG A 795 21.16 39.92 -67.84
CA ARG A 795 21.49 41.34 -67.54
C ARG A 795 22.18 42.02 -68.69
N GLU A 796 23.03 41.34 -69.43
CA GLU A 796 23.67 41.86 -70.62
C GLU A 796 22.68 42.04 -71.75
N ARG A 797 21.71 41.15 -71.92
CA ARG A 797 20.64 41.30 -72.87
C ARG A 797 19.54 42.31 -72.44
N HIS A 798 19.29 42.47 -71.14
CA HIS A 798 18.30 43.41 -70.65
C HIS A 798 18.80 44.87 -70.51
N HIS A 799 20.06 45.08 -70.41
CA HIS A 799 20.63 46.46 -70.43
C HIS A 799 20.25 47.20 -71.69
N LEU A 800 19.96 46.50 -72.76
CA LEU A 800 19.55 47.12 -74.08
C LEU A 800 17.98 47.29 -74.12
N GLN A 801 17.22 46.71 -73.33
CA GLN A 801 15.73 46.80 -73.33
C GLN A 801 15.11 47.73 -72.30
N ARG A 802 15.87 48.15 -71.27
CA ARG A 802 15.28 48.83 -70.07
C ARG A 802 15.21 50.37 -70.18
N GLN A 803 15.49 50.97 -71.33
CA GLN A 803 15.25 52.41 -71.53
C GLN A 803 13.83 52.78 -72.01
N HIS A 804 12.99 51.80 -72.27
CA HIS A 804 11.66 52.10 -72.84
C HIS A 804 10.44 51.87 -71.89
N LEU A 805 10.55 51.37 -70.71
CA LEU A 805 9.37 50.95 -69.92
C LEU A 805 9.28 51.54 -68.54
N LEU A 806 9.79 52.70 -68.25
CA LEU A 806 9.75 53.31 -66.85
C LEU A 806 8.59 54.29 -66.58
N GLY A 807 7.58 54.25 -67.48
CA GLY A 807 6.52 55.26 -67.39
C GLY A 807 5.15 54.85 -66.83
N GLN A 808 4.85 53.63 -66.55
CA GLN A 808 3.45 53.23 -66.34
C GLN A 808 3.05 52.47 -65.09
N MET A 809 3.79 52.35 -63.97
CA MET A 809 3.31 51.65 -62.78
C MET A 809 3.58 52.41 -61.46
N VAL A 810 2.82 53.42 -61.18
CA VAL A 810 2.76 54.05 -59.84
C VAL A 810 1.31 54.17 -59.27
N ALA A 811 0.32 53.68 -59.94
CA ALA A 811 -1.08 53.99 -59.55
C ALA A 811 -1.90 52.89 -58.94
N GLN A 812 -1.38 51.75 -58.55
CA GLN A 812 -2.28 50.64 -58.19
C GLN A 812 -2.01 49.90 -56.88
N ARG A 813 -1.42 50.51 -55.87
CA ARG A 813 -1.25 49.78 -54.57
C ARG A 813 -1.52 50.56 -53.33
N THR A 814 -2.76 50.96 -53.15
CA THR A 814 -3.15 51.58 -51.87
C THR A 814 -4.48 50.99 -51.25
N GLN A 815 -4.98 49.95 -51.83
CA GLN A 815 -6.36 49.45 -51.39
C GLN A 815 -6.46 48.09 -50.69
N GLU A 816 -5.41 47.40 -50.38
CA GLU A 816 -5.53 46.03 -49.83
C GLU A 816 -5.17 45.84 -48.35
N LEU A 817 -4.96 46.89 -47.61
CA LEU A 817 -4.37 46.73 -46.26
C LEU A 817 -5.37 46.82 -45.05
N GLU A 818 -6.66 46.92 -45.33
CA GLU A 818 -7.65 47.11 -44.21
C GLU A 818 -8.49 45.89 -43.85
N ALA A 819 -8.36 44.74 -44.52
CA ALA A 819 -9.23 43.58 -44.27
C ALA A 819 -8.72 42.56 -43.27
N GLU A 820 -7.46 42.62 -42.85
CA GLU A 820 -6.84 41.50 -42.12
C GLU A 820 -6.88 41.61 -40.57
N LYS A 821 -7.51 42.65 -40.04
CA LYS A 821 -7.46 42.93 -38.57
C LYS A 821 -8.61 42.41 -37.76
N ALA A 822 -9.65 41.88 -38.40
CA ALA A 822 -10.89 41.52 -37.66
C ALA A 822 -10.98 40.08 -37.16
N GLU A 823 -10.17 39.17 -37.63
CA GLU A 823 -10.33 37.71 -37.33
C GLU A 823 -9.64 37.20 -36.06
N LEU A 824 -8.78 37.98 -35.44
CA LEU A 824 -7.91 37.52 -34.36
C LEU A 824 -8.52 37.62 -32.95
N MET A 825 -9.68 38.23 -32.81
CA MET A 825 -10.26 38.43 -31.45
C MET A 825 -11.25 37.38 -30.96
N ALA A 826 -11.74 36.52 -31.84
CA ALA A 826 -12.80 35.55 -31.46
C ALA A 826 -12.28 34.23 -30.81
N ALA A 827 -11.01 33.90 -31.00
CA ALA A 827 -10.49 32.59 -30.55
C ALA A 827 -10.07 32.54 -29.07
N ARG A 828 -9.98 33.69 -28.41
CA ARG A 828 -9.42 33.75 -27.02
C ARG A 828 -10.42 33.44 -25.91
N GLU A 829 -11.70 33.57 -26.20
CA GLU A 829 -12.77 33.43 -25.19
C GLU A 829 -13.10 31.96 -24.82
N ILE A 830 -12.94 31.04 -25.75
CA ILE A 830 -13.39 29.64 -25.59
C ILE A 830 -12.42 28.80 -24.74
N LEU A 831 -11.15 29.15 -24.70
CA LEU A 831 -10.14 28.38 -23.97
C LEU A 831 -10.15 28.60 -22.43
N SER A 832 -10.78 29.67 -21.99
CA SER A 832 -10.82 30.03 -20.56
C SER A 832 -11.80 29.19 -19.72
N GLN A 833 -12.86 28.66 -20.33
CA GLN A 833 -13.91 27.96 -19.60
C GLN A 833 -13.62 26.47 -19.33
N GLN A 834 -12.74 25.86 -20.11
CA GLN A 834 -12.43 24.40 -19.99
C GLN A 834 -11.40 24.08 -18.90
N ALA A 835 -10.65 25.07 -18.43
CA ALA A 835 -9.57 24.84 -17.47
C ALA A 835 -10.00 24.84 -16.01
N THR A 836 -11.21 25.31 -15.68
CA THR A 836 -11.58 25.63 -14.31
C THR A 836 -12.73 24.81 -13.74
N ARG A 837 -13.44 24.03 -14.55
CA ARG A 837 -14.60 23.26 -14.10
C ARG A 837 -14.32 21.74 -14.07
N ASP A 838 -14.97 21.03 -13.14
CA ASP A 838 -14.97 19.57 -13.08
C ASP A 838 -15.88 19.00 -14.18
N ALA A 839 -15.35 18.13 -14.99
CA ALA A 839 -16.04 17.62 -16.18
C ALA A 839 -17.29 16.79 -15.86
N LEU A 840 -17.35 16.17 -14.68
CA LEU A 840 -18.48 15.35 -14.27
C LEU A 840 -19.59 16.16 -13.64
N THR A 841 -19.24 17.05 -12.71
CA THR A 841 -20.19 17.73 -11.83
C THR A 841 -20.49 19.17 -12.24
N GLY A 842 -19.67 19.77 -13.10
CA GLY A 842 -19.83 21.15 -13.60
C GLY A 842 -19.50 22.25 -12.59
N ILE A 843 -19.23 21.93 -11.33
CA ILE A 843 -18.76 22.87 -10.33
C ILE A 843 -17.25 23.11 -10.49
N TRP A 844 -16.64 23.89 -9.61
CA TRP A 844 -15.20 24.13 -9.69
C TRP A 844 -14.40 22.81 -9.57
N ASN A 845 -13.38 22.64 -10.38
CA ASN A 845 -12.46 21.52 -10.20
C ASN A 845 -11.55 21.77 -8.98
N ARG A 846 -10.81 20.75 -8.58
CA ARG A 846 -9.95 20.79 -7.38
C ARG A 846 -8.99 21.97 -7.40
N SER A 847 -8.32 22.22 -8.52
CA SER A 847 -7.36 23.33 -8.62
C SER A 847 -8.03 24.67 -8.45
N ALA A 848 -9.16 24.88 -9.14
CA ALA A 848 -9.89 26.14 -9.09
C ALA A 848 -10.49 26.43 -7.71
N ILE A 849 -11.04 25.41 -7.01
CA ILE A 849 -11.60 25.63 -5.68
C ILE A 849 -10.53 25.92 -4.63
N ILE A 850 -9.34 25.33 -4.77
CA ILE A 850 -8.19 25.62 -3.90
C ILE A 850 -7.72 27.07 -4.12
N GLU A 851 -7.61 27.52 -5.38
CA GLU A 851 -7.26 28.91 -5.68
C GLU A 851 -8.29 29.89 -5.12
N ILE A 852 -9.56 29.52 -5.17
CA ILE A 852 -10.63 30.31 -4.57
C ILE A 852 -10.45 30.36 -3.05
N LEU A 853 -10.17 29.22 -2.42
CA LEU A 853 -9.94 29.16 -0.98
C LEU A 853 -8.75 30.03 -0.55
N VAL A 854 -7.64 29.97 -1.27
CA VAL A 854 -6.47 30.83 -1.00
C VAL A 854 -6.87 32.31 -1.05
N ARG A 855 -7.60 32.72 -2.10
CA ARG A 855 -8.06 34.11 -2.22
C ARG A 855 -8.98 34.53 -1.08
N GLU A 856 -9.90 33.67 -0.67
CA GLU A 856 -10.82 33.97 0.41
C GLU A 856 -10.12 33.92 1.79
N MET A 857 -9.10 33.10 1.98
CA MET A 857 -8.22 33.15 3.16
C MET A 857 -7.48 34.50 3.24
N ASP A 858 -6.90 34.95 2.14
CA ASP A 858 -6.22 36.22 2.07
C ASP A 858 -7.20 37.39 2.30
N ARG A 859 -8.42 37.26 1.80
CA ARG A 859 -9.48 38.20 2.05
C ARG A 859 -9.89 38.22 3.53
N ALA A 860 -10.13 37.04 4.12
CA ALA A 860 -10.47 36.89 5.54
C ALA A 860 -9.37 37.45 6.45
N ARG A 861 -8.10 37.20 6.10
CA ARG A 861 -6.92 37.72 6.81
C ARG A 861 -6.88 39.25 6.79
N ARG A 862 -7.24 39.88 5.65
CA ARG A 862 -7.26 41.36 5.54
C ARG A 862 -8.49 42.03 6.19
N THR A 863 -9.63 41.37 6.10
CA THR A 863 -10.91 41.98 6.51
C THR A 863 -11.36 41.60 7.92
N GLY A 864 -10.76 40.59 8.52
CA GLY A 864 -11.24 39.99 9.77
C GLY A 864 -12.61 39.32 9.64
N ALA A 865 -13.12 39.12 8.42
CA ALA A 865 -14.39 38.47 8.19
C ALA A 865 -14.28 36.94 8.45
N PRO A 866 -15.30 36.36 9.07
CA PRO A 866 -15.27 34.92 9.30
C PRO A 866 -15.29 34.18 7.95
N LEU A 867 -14.44 33.16 7.85
CA LEU A 867 -14.39 32.26 6.73
C LEU A 867 -14.41 30.82 7.26
N ALA A 868 -15.32 30.03 6.77
CA ALA A 868 -15.33 28.62 7.06
C ALA A 868 -15.06 27.79 5.79
N VAL A 869 -14.40 26.69 5.98
CA VAL A 869 -14.27 25.64 4.97
C VAL A 869 -15.02 24.40 5.45
N VAL A 870 -15.74 23.78 4.53
CA VAL A 870 -16.46 22.52 4.78
C VAL A 870 -15.92 21.48 3.83
N LEU A 871 -15.39 20.42 4.37
CA LEU A 871 -15.12 19.21 3.60
C LEU A 871 -16.32 18.27 3.76
N ALA A 872 -16.96 17.98 2.66
CA ALA A 872 -18.16 17.15 2.58
C ALA A 872 -17.84 15.88 1.82
N ASP A 873 -18.31 14.76 2.33
CA ASP A 873 -18.08 13.45 1.73
C ASP A 873 -19.41 12.67 1.69
N ILE A 874 -19.65 11.97 0.61
CA ILE A 874 -20.87 11.19 0.44
C ILE A 874 -20.75 9.86 1.16
N ASP A 875 -21.55 9.66 2.18
CA ASP A 875 -21.51 8.47 3.02
C ASP A 875 -21.79 7.20 2.22
N HIS A 876 -20.95 6.20 2.42
CA HIS A 876 -21.08 4.87 1.78
C HIS A 876 -21.09 4.91 0.24
N PHE A 877 -20.51 5.93 -0.36
CA PHE A 877 -20.50 6.11 -1.82
C PHE A 877 -19.88 4.91 -2.54
N LYS A 878 -18.83 4.33 -1.97
CA LYS A 878 -18.24 3.09 -2.49
C LYS A 878 -19.26 1.96 -2.55
N GLN A 879 -20.08 1.81 -1.52
CA GLN A 879 -21.14 0.79 -1.49
C GLN A 879 -22.19 1.03 -2.59
N VAL A 880 -22.50 2.27 -2.90
CA VAL A 880 -23.37 2.62 -4.03
C VAL A 880 -22.74 2.20 -5.34
N ASN A 881 -21.47 2.52 -5.55
CA ASN A 881 -20.73 2.12 -6.75
C ASN A 881 -20.67 0.59 -6.89
N ASP A 882 -20.38 -0.11 -5.81
CA ASP A 882 -20.24 -1.55 -5.77
C ASP A 882 -21.58 -2.27 -6.01
N THR A 883 -22.70 -1.64 -5.59
CA THR A 883 -24.04 -2.23 -5.70
C THR A 883 -24.75 -1.89 -7.00
N MET A 884 -24.55 -0.67 -7.52
CA MET A 884 -25.34 -0.12 -8.63
C MET A 884 -24.49 0.35 -9.81
N GLY A 885 -23.18 0.19 -9.72
CA GLY A 885 -22.23 0.55 -10.78
C GLY A 885 -21.84 2.03 -10.77
N HIS A 886 -20.71 2.33 -11.40
CA HIS A 886 -20.13 3.68 -11.45
C HIS A 886 -21.02 4.73 -12.11
N LEU A 887 -21.86 4.34 -13.07
CA LEU A 887 -22.82 5.26 -13.68
C LEU A 887 -23.85 5.79 -12.68
N ALA A 888 -24.25 4.94 -11.72
CA ALA A 888 -25.11 5.36 -10.62
C ALA A 888 -24.37 6.32 -9.69
N GLY A 889 -23.13 6.00 -9.34
CA GLY A 889 -22.27 6.89 -8.57
C GLY A 889 -22.05 8.24 -9.24
N ASP A 890 -21.73 8.26 -10.55
CA ASP A 890 -21.58 9.49 -11.33
C ASP A 890 -22.86 10.34 -11.36
N SER A 891 -24.02 9.69 -11.44
CA SER A 891 -25.32 10.37 -11.36
C SER A 891 -25.52 10.98 -9.99
N ILE A 892 -25.20 10.24 -8.93
CA ILE A 892 -25.30 10.72 -7.54
C ILE A 892 -24.35 11.89 -7.31
N LEU A 893 -23.12 11.82 -7.80
CA LEU A 893 -22.14 12.91 -7.68
C LEU A 893 -22.63 14.19 -8.37
N ARG A 894 -23.18 14.08 -9.59
CA ARG A 894 -23.76 15.23 -10.31
C ARG A 894 -24.92 15.84 -9.54
N ASP A 895 -25.81 14.98 -9.05
CA ASP A 895 -26.99 15.43 -8.32
C ASP A 895 -26.63 16.00 -6.95
N ALA A 896 -25.70 15.39 -6.22
CA ALA A 896 -25.19 15.91 -4.94
C ALA A 896 -24.52 17.27 -5.14
N ALA A 897 -23.66 17.40 -6.14
CA ALA A 897 -23.05 18.67 -6.50
C ALA A 897 -24.10 19.72 -6.82
N ARG A 898 -25.13 19.37 -7.62
CA ARG A 898 -26.24 20.26 -7.97
C ARG A 898 -27.06 20.68 -6.76
N ARG A 899 -27.40 19.73 -5.87
CA ARG A 899 -28.14 20.01 -4.63
C ARG A 899 -27.38 20.95 -3.71
N MET A 900 -26.10 20.69 -3.51
CA MET A 900 -25.24 21.57 -2.72
C MET A 900 -25.10 22.95 -3.36
N PHE A 901 -24.82 23.01 -4.68
CA PHE A 901 -24.65 24.27 -5.42
C PHE A 901 -25.89 25.16 -5.36
N HIS A 902 -27.10 24.61 -5.42
CA HIS A 902 -28.35 25.39 -5.34
C HIS A 902 -28.69 25.84 -3.91
N ASN A 903 -28.05 25.25 -2.90
CA ASN A 903 -28.28 25.54 -1.50
C ASN A 903 -27.17 26.40 -0.86
N ILE A 904 -26.19 26.83 -1.64
CA ILE A 904 -25.18 27.82 -1.23
C ILE A 904 -25.54 29.23 -1.78
N ARG A 905 -24.99 30.25 -1.16
CA ARG A 905 -25.21 31.66 -1.58
C ARG A 905 -24.36 31.98 -2.83
N PRO A 906 -24.71 33.08 -3.57
CA PRO A 906 -23.93 33.46 -4.76
C PRO A 906 -22.44 33.74 -4.52
N TYR A 907 -22.07 34.04 -3.28
CA TYR A 907 -20.69 34.31 -2.87
C TYR A 907 -20.03 33.15 -2.09
N ASP A 908 -20.72 32.06 -1.93
CA ASP A 908 -20.14 30.79 -1.48
C ASP A 908 -19.64 30.00 -2.69
N PHE A 909 -18.64 29.18 -2.49
CA PHE A 909 -18.06 28.41 -3.56
C PHE A 909 -18.10 26.92 -3.23
N ILE A 910 -18.29 26.11 -4.25
CA ILE A 910 -18.21 24.66 -4.14
C ILE A 910 -17.39 24.11 -5.28
N GLY A 911 -16.51 23.18 -4.97
CA GLY A 911 -15.71 22.43 -5.93
C GLY A 911 -15.60 20.97 -5.55
N ARG A 912 -15.36 20.15 -6.54
CA ARG A 912 -15.06 18.73 -6.32
C ARG A 912 -13.60 18.61 -5.92
N TYR A 913 -13.37 18.13 -4.71
CA TYR A 913 -12.04 18.06 -4.10
C TYR A 913 -11.39 16.70 -4.34
N GLY A 914 -12.15 15.61 -4.28
CA GLY A 914 -11.74 14.24 -4.49
C GLY A 914 -12.85 13.41 -5.16
N GLY A 915 -12.74 12.11 -5.16
CA GLY A 915 -13.71 11.18 -5.75
C GLY A 915 -15.16 11.49 -5.41
N GLU A 916 -15.54 11.29 -4.15
CA GLU A 916 -16.86 11.63 -3.56
C GLU A 916 -16.82 12.85 -2.64
N GLU A 917 -15.69 13.57 -2.59
CA GLU A 917 -15.48 14.67 -1.70
C GLU A 917 -15.69 16.02 -2.38
N PHE A 918 -16.35 16.90 -1.68
CA PHE A 918 -16.63 18.28 -2.09
C PHE A 918 -16.05 19.25 -1.08
N LEU A 919 -15.43 20.28 -1.59
CA LEU A 919 -14.92 21.38 -0.77
C LEU A 919 -15.83 22.60 -0.95
N LEU A 920 -16.39 23.06 0.13
CA LEU A 920 -17.16 24.30 0.14
C LEU A 920 -16.38 25.38 0.88
N VAL A 921 -16.35 26.56 0.29
CA VAL A 921 -15.75 27.75 0.86
C VAL A 921 -16.86 28.73 1.17
N LEU A 922 -17.04 29.03 2.44
CA LEU A 922 -18.16 29.76 2.96
C LEU A 922 -17.71 31.09 3.63
N PRO A 923 -17.47 32.13 2.85
CA PRO A 923 -17.15 33.43 3.39
C PRO A 923 -18.31 34.01 4.18
N GLY A 924 -18.04 34.59 5.34
CA GLY A 924 -19.05 35.24 6.19
C GLY A 924 -19.90 34.26 7.02
N LEU A 925 -19.52 32.99 7.13
CA LEU A 925 -20.20 32.05 8.04
C LEU A 925 -19.71 32.30 9.47
N PRO A 926 -20.59 32.82 10.39
CA PRO A 926 -20.18 33.18 11.74
C PRO A 926 -19.89 31.93 12.58
N TYR A 927 -18.95 32.04 13.51
CA TYR A 927 -18.63 30.97 14.46
C TYR A 927 -19.75 30.68 15.46
N ARG A 928 -20.54 31.72 15.80
CA ARG A 928 -21.71 31.61 16.69
C ARG A 928 -22.93 31.17 15.86
N ASP A 929 -23.46 29.99 16.20
CA ASP A 929 -24.68 29.40 15.61
C ASP A 929 -24.61 29.04 14.10
N PRO A 930 -23.65 28.25 13.66
CA PRO A 930 -23.58 27.78 12.27
C PRO A 930 -24.47 26.56 12.00
N HIS A 931 -25.05 25.99 13.04
CA HIS A 931 -25.69 24.65 12.97
C HIS A 931 -26.88 24.60 12.01
N GLU A 932 -27.75 25.59 12.06
CA GLU A 932 -28.97 25.61 11.24
C GLU A 932 -28.63 25.56 9.75
N ARG A 933 -27.72 26.43 9.33
CA ARG A 933 -27.37 26.59 7.92
C ARG A 933 -26.63 25.35 7.40
N LEU A 934 -25.68 24.84 8.17
CA LEU A 934 -24.89 23.66 7.75
C LEU A 934 -25.75 22.41 7.79
N ASN A 935 -26.69 22.30 8.72
CA ASN A 935 -27.68 21.23 8.73
C ASN A 935 -28.67 21.33 7.57
N GLN A 936 -29.10 22.51 7.17
CA GLN A 936 -29.92 22.70 5.97
C GLN A 936 -29.16 22.24 4.71
N LEU A 937 -27.88 22.56 4.61
CA LEU A 937 -27.04 22.13 3.50
C LEU A 937 -26.84 20.63 3.51
N LEU A 938 -26.61 20.04 4.66
CA LEU A 938 -26.51 18.59 4.83
C LEU A 938 -27.82 17.89 4.45
N GLN A 939 -28.95 18.43 4.93
CA GLN A 939 -30.28 17.91 4.61
C GLN A 939 -30.64 18.06 3.14
N SER A 940 -30.07 19.02 2.42
CA SER A 940 -30.29 19.12 0.98
C SER A 940 -29.84 17.89 0.20
N ILE A 941 -28.93 17.11 0.77
CA ILE A 941 -28.48 15.85 0.20
C ILE A 941 -29.36 14.71 0.66
N SER A 942 -29.66 14.62 1.96
CA SER A 942 -30.31 13.46 2.58
C SER A 942 -31.85 13.48 2.55
N ARG A 943 -32.46 14.67 2.40
CA ARG A 943 -33.93 14.86 2.51
C ARG A 943 -34.71 14.11 1.44
N GLU A 944 -34.19 14.06 0.23
CA GLU A 944 -34.81 13.38 -0.88
C GLU A 944 -33.86 12.30 -1.41
N PRO A 945 -34.29 11.06 -1.54
CA PRO A 945 -33.44 10.01 -2.10
C PRO A 945 -33.05 10.38 -3.55
N PHE A 946 -31.89 9.92 -3.95
CA PHE A 946 -31.42 10.09 -5.33
C PHE A 946 -32.17 9.12 -6.25
N LEU A 947 -32.45 9.55 -7.46
CA LEU A 947 -33.14 8.72 -8.45
C LEU A 947 -32.15 8.30 -9.52
N PHE A 948 -31.99 7.00 -9.69
CA PHE A 948 -31.20 6.45 -10.77
C PHE A 948 -31.89 5.21 -11.37
N ASP A 949 -32.13 5.23 -12.67
CA ASP A 949 -32.79 4.15 -13.43
C ASP A 949 -34.12 3.69 -12.80
N GLY A 950 -34.93 4.69 -12.36
CA GLY A 950 -36.25 4.43 -11.75
C GLY A 950 -36.20 3.90 -10.31
N ARG A 951 -35.02 3.75 -9.72
CA ARG A 951 -34.82 3.34 -8.33
C ARG A 951 -34.41 4.51 -7.47
N THR A 952 -34.93 4.55 -6.26
CA THR A 952 -34.57 5.56 -5.26
C THR A 952 -33.43 5.05 -4.40
N VAL A 953 -32.37 5.83 -4.30
CA VAL A 953 -31.16 5.54 -3.53
C VAL A 953 -31.08 6.52 -2.38
N PRO A 954 -31.26 6.11 -1.14
CA PRO A 954 -31.02 6.98 0.01
C PRO A 954 -29.51 7.17 0.17
N VAL A 955 -29.07 8.39 0.06
CA VAL A 955 -27.66 8.78 0.25
C VAL A 955 -27.58 9.88 1.26
N THR A 956 -26.64 9.78 2.16
CA THR A 956 -26.32 10.83 3.13
C THR A 956 -24.90 11.36 2.86
N SER A 957 -24.57 12.40 3.55
CA SER A 957 -23.22 12.95 3.49
C SER A 957 -22.78 13.35 4.88
N SER A 958 -21.50 13.34 5.11
CA SER A 958 -20.89 13.82 6.35
C SER A 958 -20.10 15.08 6.08
N PHE A 959 -20.18 16.04 6.98
CA PHE A 959 -19.51 17.32 6.83
C PHE A 959 -18.54 17.57 7.99
N GLY A 960 -17.31 17.91 7.65
CA GLY A 960 -16.32 18.43 8.58
C GLY A 960 -16.07 19.91 8.34
N VAL A 961 -16.15 20.70 9.36
CA VAL A 961 -16.11 22.16 9.28
C VAL A 961 -14.96 22.71 10.10
N ALA A 962 -14.19 23.59 9.49
CA ALA A 962 -13.18 24.38 10.17
C ALA A 962 -13.35 25.87 9.85
N TRP A 963 -12.98 26.72 10.79
CA TRP A 963 -12.92 28.17 10.57
C TRP A 963 -11.49 28.63 10.41
N PHE A 964 -11.37 29.65 9.59
CA PHE A 964 -10.10 30.31 9.40
C PHE A 964 -9.70 31.08 10.67
N ALA A 965 -8.53 30.75 11.20
CA ALA A 965 -7.92 31.42 12.32
C ALA A 965 -6.58 32.05 11.91
N PRO A 966 -6.13 33.12 12.56
CA PRO A 966 -4.89 33.82 12.18
C PRO A 966 -3.64 32.95 12.14
N GLU A 967 -3.65 31.85 12.91
CA GLU A 967 -2.55 30.87 13.02
C GLU A 967 -2.48 29.96 11.82
N ILE A 968 -3.53 29.86 11.02
CA ILE A 968 -3.57 29.05 9.81
C ILE A 968 -2.81 29.78 8.69
N THR A 969 -1.63 29.28 8.35
CA THR A 969 -0.74 29.94 7.38
C THR A 969 -0.89 29.42 5.96
N ASP A 970 -1.28 28.18 5.80
CA ASP A 970 -1.44 27.55 4.50
C ASP A 970 -2.83 26.91 4.30
N VAL A 971 -3.15 26.63 3.07
CA VAL A 971 -4.45 26.09 2.67
C VAL A 971 -4.62 24.64 3.08
N GLU A 972 -3.52 23.90 3.08
CA GLU A 972 -3.49 22.47 3.45
C GLU A 972 -3.84 22.29 4.93
N ASP A 973 -3.28 23.11 5.81
CA ASP A 973 -3.62 23.08 7.24
C ASP A 973 -5.09 23.41 7.46
N PHE A 974 -5.62 24.38 6.72
CA PHE A 974 -7.03 24.75 6.83
C PHE A 974 -7.96 23.61 6.40
N ILE A 975 -7.65 22.95 5.28
CA ILE A 975 -8.43 21.82 4.79
C ILE A 975 -8.25 20.61 5.73
N ARG A 976 -7.04 20.34 6.24
CA ARG A 976 -6.77 19.26 7.18
C ARG A 976 -7.62 19.36 8.45
N ARG A 977 -7.81 20.55 8.98
CA ARG A 977 -8.70 20.76 10.14
C ARG A 977 -10.16 20.41 9.82
N ALA A 978 -10.61 20.72 8.62
CA ALA A 978 -11.94 20.31 8.17
C ALA A 978 -12.02 18.79 7.96
N ASP A 979 -10.96 18.17 7.49
CA ASP A 979 -10.87 16.71 7.31
C ASP A 979 -10.90 15.96 8.64
N GLU A 980 -10.17 16.44 9.65
CA GLU A 980 -10.23 15.88 11.01
C GLU A 980 -11.66 15.97 11.60
N ALA A 981 -12.36 17.05 11.32
CA ALA A 981 -13.77 17.18 11.70
C ALA A 981 -14.65 16.21 10.88
N LEU A 982 -14.40 16.06 9.59
CA LEU A 982 -15.11 15.12 8.73
C LEU A 982 -14.92 13.67 9.19
N TYR A 983 -13.69 13.32 9.57
CA TYR A 983 -13.40 12.00 10.13
C TYR A 983 -14.22 11.73 11.40
N ARG A 984 -14.35 12.73 12.29
CA ARG A 984 -15.23 12.61 13.46
C ARG A 984 -16.71 12.49 13.09
N ALA A 985 -17.15 13.18 12.04
CA ALA A 985 -18.50 13.02 11.54
C ALA A 985 -18.76 11.57 11.11
N LYS A 986 -17.84 11.01 10.36
CA LYS A 986 -17.92 9.63 9.85
C LYS A 986 -17.85 8.59 10.97
N SER A 987 -16.94 8.74 11.93
CA SER A 987 -16.78 7.83 13.07
C SER A 987 -17.91 7.88 14.08
N SER A 988 -18.57 9.03 14.23
CA SER A 988 -19.69 9.21 15.15
C SER A 988 -21.06 8.81 14.59
N GLY A 989 -21.09 8.11 13.44
CA GLY A 989 -22.31 7.55 12.87
C GLY A 989 -22.83 8.24 11.61
N ARG A 990 -22.01 9.04 10.96
CA ARG A 990 -22.27 9.69 9.65
C ARG A 990 -23.51 10.60 9.63
N ASN A 991 -23.87 11.09 8.44
CA ASN A 991 -25.02 11.96 8.18
C ASN A 991 -25.12 13.13 9.18
N ARG A 992 -24.00 13.80 9.40
CA ARG A 992 -23.89 14.88 10.38
C ARG A 992 -22.84 15.91 10.02
N VAL A 993 -22.94 17.02 10.66
CA VAL A 993 -21.93 18.06 10.65
C VAL A 993 -21.11 17.95 11.93
N THR A 994 -19.80 17.94 11.83
CA THR A 994 -18.90 18.12 12.98
C THR A 994 -17.95 19.27 12.73
N PHE A 995 -17.53 19.87 13.81
CA PHE A 995 -16.72 21.07 13.80
C PHE A 995 -15.34 20.74 14.34
N HIS A 996 -14.31 21.32 13.76
CA HIS A 996 -13.00 21.28 14.34
C HIS A 996 -12.99 22.17 15.60
N GLU A 997 -12.84 21.54 16.76
CA GLU A 997 -12.78 22.23 18.05
C GLU A 997 -11.36 22.76 18.26
N GLU A 998 -11.22 24.09 18.28
CA GLU A 998 -10.08 24.72 18.92
C GLU A 998 -10.40 24.85 20.41
N SER A 999 -9.49 24.43 21.28
CA SER A 999 -9.55 24.74 22.71
C SER A 999 -9.63 26.29 22.86
N PRO A 1000 -10.65 26.84 23.50
CA PRO A 1000 -10.73 28.27 23.70
C PRO A 1000 -9.64 28.68 24.69
N GLY A 1001 -8.53 29.19 24.18
CA GLY A 1001 -7.64 30.02 24.97
C GLY A 1001 -8.42 31.24 25.46
N ASN A 1002 -8.53 31.34 26.76
CA ASN A 1002 -8.95 32.51 27.44
C ASN A 1002 -8.31 33.75 26.81
N ASN A 1003 -9.13 34.60 26.20
CA ASN A 1003 -8.82 36.01 26.10
C ASN A 1003 -10.08 36.85 26.10
N GLU A 1004 -10.12 37.64 27.12
CA GLU A 1004 -11.10 38.72 27.39
C GLU A 1004 -11.20 39.70 26.23
N ASN A 1005 -12.37 40.26 26.10
CA ASN A 1005 -12.76 41.32 25.19
C ASN A 1005 -11.72 42.44 25.01
N PRO A 1006 -11.40 42.84 23.80
CA PRO A 1006 -11.02 44.24 23.59
C PRO A 1006 -12.24 45.08 23.16
N PRO A 1007 -12.28 46.37 23.53
CA PRO A 1007 -13.43 47.20 23.44
C PRO A 1007 -13.73 47.67 22.01
N LEU A 1008 -15.00 47.81 21.72
CA LEU A 1008 -15.57 48.51 20.55
C LEU A 1008 -14.87 49.87 20.31
N ARG A 1009 -14.13 50.00 19.22
CA ARG A 1009 -13.86 51.31 18.61
C ARG A 1009 -14.78 51.53 17.44
N LYS A 1010 -15.65 52.49 17.65
CA LYS A 1010 -16.38 53.20 16.59
C LYS A 1010 -15.37 53.93 15.68
N ILE A 1011 -15.43 53.70 14.41
CA ILE A 1011 -15.63 54.71 13.36
C ILE A 1011 -16.05 53.95 12.13
#